data_f12fbac37150c8e1397b0a353d2b39c8
#
_entry.id   f12fbac37150c8e1397b0a353d2b39c8
#
_cell.length_a   1.000
_cell.length_b   1.000
_cell.length_c   1.000
_cell.angle_alpha   90.00
_cell.angle_beta   90.00
_cell.angle_gamma   90.00
#
_symmetry.space_group_name_H-M   'P 1'
#
loop_
_entity.id
_entity.type
_entity.pdbx_description
1 polymer ?
#
loop_
_entity_poly.entity_id
_entity_poly.type
_entity_poly.pdbx_seq_one_letter_code
_entity_poly.pdbx_strand_id
1 'polypeptide(L)'
;MCACRSPRDAQAADDRILREINRGDLNTALADANRASEKYGQISPEWDWRFRISKAEILVSRSAPREALAVLKGDLPPSLSCTDVAVRKAMYEGIAYRYLQQSAQAEEKLAQAEKLANSIQSHLLCQILSAQGALQFSQEKFVLAEATFNHAIALASRYGMPEQEATAQAALAVISGKRDRLDEAVDRNQKALASARALKMRALEATILGNLGWAYFMLGDYQNALVFYQQGAEASERAGLNGYSAFWYTGVANSYFALRRYPEAEELAKRTLDRAKKLDDPETITTCLNSLAELSLRAGKLDDAEKYNHEAVQLEQQGLDHFGIRESTLVSGRIETGRKNFAEAEKLFHQVSQDPAAETALKWEVHARLAELYDAEDKPDPAEQEFRRSIETIAAARDSIDLNDSRLSYLSGGIDFYNDYVDFLVRRNRPLDALRVAETSRARMLLEGLSVDQKSSSHAMPVVQPQQLAKRLQATLLFYWVGQDHSYLWAITPVKTQRFEIPKASDLEPLAASYSKTIHDLRDPRGPGSAQGRQLYTMLVEPAQQLLPKDGRLILLVDPSLSALNFETLVVPGPSPHFWIEDVTLSSASSLTLLSSAVARPRSRENNLLLVGNTEPVEAFPALPKASEEMHRVESFFPAAKRAVLEGKQATPQAFLSSHPERYAYLHFVTHGTASIMRPLDSAVILSKSGDSYKLYARDILQHPLSAELVTISACEGAGGRAYSGEGLIGLSWAFLHAGAHNVVGALWEVNDSAAPQIMDTFYSEMSKGKDPASALRTAKLALLHNQDADIVFKKPFYWAPFQLYTGS
;
A
#
# COMPACT_ATOMS: atom_id res chain seq x y z
N MET A 1 -0.95 23.04 59.59
CA MET A 1 0.21 22.12 59.48
C MET A 1 1.05 22.56 58.28
N CYS A 2 2.19 23.23 58.51
CA CYS A 2 3.17 23.51 57.44
C CYS A 2 3.84 22.20 57.10
N ALA A 3 3.38 21.55 56.02
CA ALA A 3 4.11 20.43 55.46
C ALA A 3 5.51 20.94 55.05
N CYS A 4 6.58 20.43 55.66
CA CYS A 4 7.96 20.75 55.33
C CYS A 4 8.18 20.59 53.85
N ARG A 5 8.37 21.69 53.12
CA ARG A 5 8.74 21.67 51.68
C ARG A 5 10.21 21.25 51.61
N SER A 6 10.51 20.01 51.36
CA SER A 6 11.89 19.53 51.29
C SER A 6 12.39 19.48 49.82
N PRO A 7 13.72 19.67 49.60
CA PRO A 7 14.32 19.46 48.29
C PRO A 7 14.13 18.05 47.76
N ARG A 8 14.01 17.04 48.64
CA ARG A 8 13.72 15.63 48.23
C ARG A 8 12.33 15.47 47.63
N ASP A 9 11.31 16.16 48.19
CA ASP A 9 9.96 16.13 47.65
C ASP A 9 9.86 16.85 46.31
N ALA A 10 10.64 17.93 46.13
CA ALA A 10 10.75 18.63 44.85
C ALA A 10 11.41 17.76 43.78
N GLN A 11 12.50 17.04 44.11
CA GLN A 11 13.15 16.10 43.21
C GLN A 11 12.18 14.96 42.81
N ALA A 12 11.47 14.37 43.76
CA ALA A 12 10.50 13.32 43.49
C ALA A 12 9.35 13.79 42.56
N ALA A 13 8.95 15.07 42.68
CA ALA A 13 7.96 15.68 41.78
C ALA A 13 8.54 15.89 40.39
N ASP A 14 9.77 16.42 40.27
CA ASP A 14 10.46 16.58 38.97
C ASP A 14 10.64 15.24 38.23
N ASP A 15 11.16 14.24 38.96
CA ASP A 15 11.31 12.87 38.40
C ASP A 15 9.99 12.25 37.96
N ARG A 16 8.88 12.53 38.64
CA ARG A 16 7.55 12.06 38.22
C ARG A 16 7.09 12.77 36.96
N ILE A 17 7.22 14.10 36.89
CA ILE A 17 6.85 14.88 35.70
C ILE A 17 7.64 14.43 34.51
N LEU A 18 8.95 14.23 34.62
CA LEU A 18 9.78 13.71 33.52
C LEU A 18 9.34 12.32 33.04
N ARG A 19 8.99 11.43 33.99
CA ARG A 19 8.43 10.11 33.60
C ARG A 19 7.10 10.23 32.89
N GLU A 20 6.22 11.14 33.24
CA GLU A 20 4.93 11.40 32.62
C GLU A 20 5.13 11.97 31.20
N ILE A 21 6.08 12.91 31.03
CA ILE A 21 6.47 13.44 29.71
C ILE A 21 6.98 12.33 28.81
N ASN A 22 7.91 11.51 29.27
CA ASN A 22 8.48 10.41 28.50
C ASN A 22 7.43 9.36 28.11
N ARG A 23 6.41 9.14 28.96
CA ARG A 23 5.27 8.25 28.65
C ARG A 23 4.26 8.87 27.71
N GLY A 24 4.29 10.19 27.50
CA GLY A 24 3.32 10.93 26.71
C GLY A 24 2.02 11.27 27.47
N ASP A 25 2.03 11.21 28.80
CA ASP A 25 0.88 11.60 29.64
C ASP A 25 0.88 13.13 29.88
N LEU A 26 0.92 13.91 28.77
CA LEU A 26 1.19 15.36 28.80
C LEU A 26 0.16 16.17 29.58
N ASN A 27 -1.11 15.75 29.63
CA ASN A 27 -2.14 16.44 30.41
C ASN A 27 -1.87 16.29 31.92
N THR A 28 -1.51 15.10 32.39
CA THR A 28 -1.13 14.83 33.77
C THR A 28 0.16 15.54 34.11
N ALA A 29 1.18 15.45 33.25
CA ALA A 29 2.46 16.11 33.42
C ALA A 29 2.31 17.65 33.59
N LEU A 30 1.44 18.29 32.77
CA LEU A 30 1.19 19.73 32.88
C LEU A 30 0.51 20.09 34.21
N ALA A 31 -0.47 19.32 34.65
CA ALA A 31 -1.16 19.53 35.91
C ALA A 31 -0.18 19.36 37.08
N ASP A 32 0.69 18.34 37.03
CA ASP A 32 1.69 18.08 38.05
C ASP A 32 2.80 19.14 38.05
N ALA A 33 3.25 19.61 36.86
CA ALA A 33 4.23 20.71 36.77
C ALA A 33 3.69 22.02 37.37
N ASN A 34 2.44 22.36 37.11
CA ASN A 34 1.80 23.53 37.71
C ASN A 34 1.73 23.41 39.27
N ARG A 35 1.26 22.25 39.75
CA ARG A 35 1.19 21.99 41.20
C ARG A 35 2.57 22.00 41.85
N ALA A 36 3.58 21.42 41.19
CA ALA A 36 4.94 21.39 41.69
C ALA A 36 5.57 22.78 41.69
N SER A 37 5.37 23.61 40.67
CA SER A 37 5.83 25.00 40.63
C SER A 37 5.25 25.82 41.77
N GLU A 38 3.92 25.74 42.00
CA GLU A 38 3.26 26.44 43.11
C GLU A 38 3.77 25.98 44.47
N LYS A 39 3.97 24.70 44.68
CA LYS A 39 4.31 24.09 45.96
C LYS A 39 5.80 24.19 46.27
N TYR A 40 6.68 23.99 45.28
CA TYR A 40 8.11 23.83 45.50
C TYR A 40 8.98 24.91 44.84
N GLY A 41 8.43 25.70 43.89
CA GLY A 41 9.21 26.71 43.16
C GLY A 41 9.85 27.75 44.07
N GLN A 42 9.28 28.00 45.26
CA GLN A 42 9.82 28.95 46.24
C GLN A 42 10.95 28.38 47.12
N ILE A 43 11.31 27.09 46.99
CA ILE A 43 12.41 26.48 47.77
C ILE A 43 13.75 27.05 47.33
N SER A 44 13.99 27.16 46.04
CA SER A 44 15.19 27.77 45.45
C SER A 44 14.90 28.21 44.00
N PRO A 45 15.70 29.18 43.49
CA PRO A 45 15.61 29.55 42.08
C PRO A 45 15.83 28.37 41.11
N GLU A 46 16.58 27.35 41.50
CA GLU A 46 16.79 26.15 40.70
C GLU A 46 15.51 25.38 40.53
N TRP A 47 14.70 25.14 41.56
CA TRP A 47 13.44 24.43 41.46
C TRP A 47 12.38 25.19 40.65
N ASP A 48 12.33 26.52 40.79
CA ASP A 48 11.47 27.36 39.97
C ASP A 48 11.78 27.16 38.47
N TRP A 49 13.06 27.26 38.09
CA TRP A 49 13.47 27.11 36.72
C TRP A 49 13.28 25.67 36.20
N ARG A 50 13.53 24.63 36.98
CA ARG A 50 13.32 23.24 36.61
C ARG A 50 11.85 23.01 36.21
N PHE A 51 10.89 23.42 37.03
CA PHE A 51 9.46 23.26 36.73
C PHE A 51 9.01 24.16 35.58
N ARG A 52 9.52 25.36 35.44
CA ARG A 52 9.26 26.21 34.27
C ARG A 52 9.74 25.55 32.95
N ILE A 53 10.92 24.95 32.96
CA ILE A 53 11.49 24.27 31.81
C ILE A 53 10.66 23.00 31.47
N SER A 54 10.30 22.20 32.49
CA SER A 54 9.43 21.03 32.25
C SER A 54 8.05 21.45 31.71
N LYS A 55 7.50 22.57 32.21
CA LYS A 55 6.28 23.14 31.63
C LYS A 55 6.47 23.59 30.17
N ALA A 56 7.59 24.22 29.84
CA ALA A 56 7.90 24.63 28.47
C ALA A 56 8.07 23.43 27.54
N GLU A 57 8.71 22.34 27.98
CA GLU A 57 8.82 21.07 27.28
C GLU A 57 7.43 20.50 26.89
N ILE A 58 6.53 20.45 27.90
CA ILE A 58 5.16 19.99 27.69
C ILE A 58 4.40 20.88 26.70
N LEU A 59 4.54 22.22 26.84
CA LEU A 59 3.87 23.19 25.98
C LEU A 59 4.34 23.08 24.51
N VAL A 60 5.65 22.91 24.28
CA VAL A 60 6.18 22.67 22.94
C VAL A 60 5.64 21.37 22.36
N SER A 61 5.62 20.30 23.15
CA SER A 61 5.07 19.00 22.73
C SER A 61 3.56 19.06 22.41
N ARG A 62 2.85 20.04 22.97
CA ARG A 62 1.43 20.30 22.70
C ARG A 62 1.17 21.33 21.59
N SER A 63 2.21 21.70 20.85
CA SER A 63 2.16 22.72 19.79
C SER A 63 1.78 24.13 20.29
N ALA A 64 2.24 24.50 21.48
CA ALA A 64 2.05 25.82 22.10
C ALA A 64 3.39 26.57 22.31
N PRO A 65 4.19 26.82 21.26
CA PRO A 65 5.55 27.37 21.39
C PRO A 65 5.60 28.81 21.92
N ARG A 66 4.60 29.65 21.64
CA ARG A 66 4.51 31.01 22.16
C ARG A 66 4.36 31.02 23.71
N GLU A 67 3.53 30.11 24.21
CA GLU A 67 3.36 29.95 25.67
C GLU A 67 4.64 29.40 26.32
N ALA A 68 5.32 28.45 25.64
CA ALA A 68 6.59 27.93 26.13
C ALA A 68 7.65 29.03 26.28
N LEU A 69 7.80 29.89 25.27
CA LEU A 69 8.70 31.05 25.34
C LEU A 69 8.29 32.03 26.44
N ALA A 70 6.99 32.27 26.65
CA ALA A 70 6.51 33.13 27.74
C ALA A 70 6.89 32.59 29.13
N VAL A 71 6.79 31.24 29.30
CA VAL A 71 7.21 30.58 30.56
C VAL A 71 8.71 30.63 30.73
N LEU A 72 9.53 30.55 29.69
CA LEU A 72 10.99 30.62 29.75
C LEU A 72 11.56 32.05 29.84
N LYS A 73 10.71 33.09 29.76
CA LYS A 73 11.14 34.48 29.79
C LYS A 73 11.84 34.84 31.11
N GLY A 74 12.98 35.52 30.99
CA GLY A 74 13.80 36.02 32.13
C GLY A 74 15.19 35.38 32.16
N ASP A 75 16.09 36.02 32.94
CA ASP A 75 17.47 35.58 33.05
C ASP A 75 17.66 34.58 34.18
N LEU A 76 18.56 33.62 33.95
CA LEU A 76 18.98 32.69 34.98
C LEU A 76 19.87 33.41 36.03
N PRO A 77 19.72 33.08 37.33
CA PRO A 77 20.70 33.47 38.34
C PRO A 77 22.12 33.04 37.92
N PRO A 78 23.16 33.83 38.27
CA PRO A 78 24.54 33.48 37.93
C PRO A 78 24.99 32.08 38.41
N SER A 79 24.43 31.60 39.54
CA SER A 79 24.68 30.24 40.04
C SER A 79 24.18 29.10 39.14
N LEU A 80 23.24 29.38 38.23
CA LEU A 80 22.67 28.38 37.33
C LEU A 80 23.20 28.51 35.89
N SER A 81 24.00 29.53 35.58
CA SER A 81 24.45 29.85 34.24
C SER A 81 25.32 28.75 33.57
N CYS A 82 25.95 27.88 34.34
CA CYS A 82 26.79 26.77 33.89
C CYS A 82 26.28 25.42 34.44
N THR A 83 24.98 25.19 34.37
CA THR A 83 24.33 23.96 34.83
C THR A 83 23.41 23.37 33.75
N ASP A 84 22.92 22.12 33.94
CA ASP A 84 21.93 21.49 33.05
C ASP A 84 20.63 22.32 32.93
N VAL A 85 20.32 23.17 33.94
CA VAL A 85 19.18 24.10 33.86
C VAL A 85 19.38 25.10 32.71
N ALA A 86 20.60 25.67 32.58
CA ALA A 86 20.91 26.60 31.48
C ALA A 86 20.88 25.89 30.13
N VAL A 87 21.41 24.67 30.07
CA VAL A 87 21.39 23.83 28.84
C VAL A 87 19.95 23.56 28.41
N ARG A 88 19.11 23.07 29.31
CA ARG A 88 17.69 22.75 28.99
C ARG A 88 16.90 24.00 28.59
N LYS A 89 17.11 25.15 29.32
CA LYS A 89 16.46 26.41 28.96
C LYS A 89 16.77 26.80 27.53
N ALA A 90 18.05 26.89 27.15
CA ALA A 90 18.46 27.28 25.80
C ALA A 90 17.97 26.28 24.75
N MET A 91 18.00 24.99 25.03
CA MET A 91 17.50 23.94 24.13
C MET A 91 15.99 24.12 23.85
N TYR A 92 15.14 24.28 24.90
CA TYR A 92 13.70 24.44 24.68
C TYR A 92 13.31 25.81 24.11
N GLU A 93 14.08 26.88 24.37
CA GLU A 93 13.97 28.13 23.60
C GLU A 93 14.23 27.90 22.14
N GLY A 94 15.30 27.19 21.76
CA GLY A 94 15.64 26.86 20.38
C GLY A 94 14.58 26.01 19.71
N ILE A 95 14.06 24.97 20.39
CA ILE A 95 12.97 24.14 19.89
C ILE A 95 11.70 24.98 19.68
N ALA A 96 11.33 25.86 20.62
CA ALA A 96 10.16 26.72 20.48
C ALA A 96 10.29 27.68 19.30
N TYR A 97 11.47 28.29 19.08
CA TYR A 97 11.75 29.15 17.93
C TYR A 97 11.65 28.38 16.60
N ARG A 98 12.10 27.11 16.55
CA ARG A 98 11.93 26.25 15.37
C ARG A 98 10.45 26.08 15.03
N TYR A 99 9.58 25.78 16.01
CA TYR A 99 8.14 25.65 15.77
C TYR A 99 7.48 26.97 15.30
N LEU A 100 8.08 28.10 15.64
CA LEU A 100 7.65 29.42 15.17
C LEU A 100 8.28 29.82 13.82
N GLN A 101 9.01 28.92 13.15
CA GLN A 101 9.73 29.16 11.89
C GLN A 101 10.80 30.26 11.99
N GLN A 102 11.26 30.58 13.20
CA GLN A 102 12.29 31.56 13.48
C GLN A 102 13.68 30.90 13.50
N SER A 103 14.14 30.47 12.32
CA SER A 103 15.34 29.63 12.17
C SER A 103 16.61 30.24 12.75
N ALA A 104 16.83 31.56 12.59
CA ALA A 104 18.04 32.20 13.11
C ALA A 104 18.11 32.19 14.65
N GLN A 105 16.98 32.46 15.32
CA GLN A 105 16.90 32.38 16.79
C GLN A 105 17.03 30.93 17.28
N ALA A 106 16.44 29.97 16.52
CA ALA A 106 16.58 28.56 16.83
C ALA A 106 18.05 28.10 16.76
N GLU A 107 18.76 28.47 15.67
CA GLU A 107 20.20 28.16 15.52
C GLU A 107 21.03 28.75 16.67
N GLU A 108 20.84 30.04 17.01
CA GLU A 108 21.54 30.71 18.09
C GLU A 108 21.36 29.97 19.41
N LYS A 109 20.10 29.64 19.77
CA LYS A 109 19.79 29.01 21.05
C LYS A 109 20.26 27.58 21.15
N LEU A 110 20.17 26.79 20.08
CA LEU A 110 20.67 25.42 20.03
C LEU A 110 22.22 25.39 20.06
N ALA A 111 22.89 26.32 19.39
CA ALA A 111 24.35 26.45 19.46
C ALA A 111 24.80 26.88 20.88
N GLN A 112 24.05 27.78 21.55
CA GLN A 112 24.27 28.11 22.93
C GLN A 112 24.12 26.87 23.84
N ALA A 113 23.07 26.09 23.69
CA ALA A 113 22.84 24.86 24.43
C ALA A 113 23.98 23.86 24.25
N GLU A 114 24.42 23.64 22.99
CA GLU A 114 25.53 22.75 22.66
C GLU A 114 26.84 23.18 23.32
N LYS A 115 27.19 24.45 23.21
CA LYS A 115 28.40 25.01 23.86
C LYS A 115 28.38 24.81 25.37
N LEU A 116 27.24 25.06 26.02
CA LEU A 116 27.07 24.84 27.44
C LEU A 116 27.19 23.36 27.80
N ALA A 117 26.49 22.48 27.08
CA ALA A 117 26.52 21.04 27.31
C ALA A 117 27.95 20.47 27.21
N ASN A 118 28.70 20.89 26.18
CA ASN A 118 30.10 20.49 26.03
C ASN A 118 31.00 20.98 27.18
N SER A 119 30.77 22.20 27.68
CA SER A 119 31.59 22.78 28.78
C SER A 119 31.42 22.03 30.10
N ILE A 120 30.25 21.45 30.34
CA ILE A 120 29.93 20.70 31.58
C ILE A 120 29.87 19.20 31.36
N GLN A 121 30.17 18.71 30.15
CA GLN A 121 30.10 17.30 29.77
C GLN A 121 28.70 16.69 30.01
N SER A 122 27.64 17.44 29.69
CA SER A 122 26.27 17.03 29.91
C SER A 122 25.83 15.92 28.95
N HIS A 123 25.12 14.93 29.48
CA HIS A 123 24.46 13.88 28.69
C HIS A 123 23.31 14.41 27.80
N LEU A 124 22.86 15.67 28.04
CA LEU A 124 21.84 16.33 27.20
C LEU A 124 22.30 16.61 25.77
N LEU A 125 23.60 16.44 25.47
CA LEU A 125 24.13 16.65 24.13
C LEU A 125 23.38 15.80 23.06
N CYS A 126 22.96 14.58 23.41
CA CYS A 126 22.15 13.73 22.49
C CYS A 126 20.84 14.43 22.12
N GLN A 127 20.15 15.04 23.08
CA GLN A 127 18.88 15.73 22.85
C GLN A 127 19.07 17.02 22.04
N ILE A 128 20.15 17.75 22.30
CA ILE A 128 20.49 18.96 21.55
C ILE A 128 20.79 18.64 20.09
N LEU A 129 21.58 17.60 19.82
CA LEU A 129 21.84 17.14 18.47
C LEU A 129 20.54 16.71 17.77
N SER A 130 19.62 16.02 18.46
CA SER A 130 18.31 15.70 17.90
C SER A 130 17.50 16.95 17.57
N ALA A 131 17.55 17.99 18.40
CA ALA A 131 16.90 19.28 18.15
C ALA A 131 17.54 20.03 16.96
N GLN A 132 18.87 20.00 16.85
CA GLN A 132 19.60 20.57 15.70
C GLN A 132 19.29 19.81 14.42
N GLY A 133 19.27 18.48 14.46
CA GLY A 133 18.86 17.64 13.32
C GLY A 133 17.44 17.96 12.86
N ALA A 134 16.50 18.17 13.80
CA ALA A 134 15.14 18.59 13.49
C ALA A 134 15.06 20.01 12.89
N LEU A 135 15.91 20.94 13.33
CA LEU A 135 16.02 22.27 12.71
C LEU A 135 16.59 22.18 11.29
N GLN A 136 17.65 21.38 11.09
CA GLN A 136 18.22 21.16 9.77
C GLN A 136 17.23 20.49 8.82
N PHE A 137 16.40 19.57 9.34
CA PHE A 137 15.30 18.97 8.58
C PHE A 137 14.28 20.03 8.15
N SER A 138 13.83 20.93 9.05
CA SER A 138 12.88 22.00 8.69
C SER A 138 13.46 23.02 7.69
N GLN A 139 14.79 23.06 7.54
CA GLN A 139 15.51 23.85 6.53
C GLN A 139 15.79 23.04 5.24
N GLU A 140 15.21 21.85 5.09
CA GLU A 140 15.45 20.92 3.97
C GLU A 140 16.92 20.50 3.76
N LYS A 141 17.77 20.68 4.79
CA LYS A 141 19.18 20.24 4.80
C LYS A 141 19.29 18.75 5.16
N PHE A 142 18.62 17.89 4.38
CA PHE A 142 18.41 16.46 4.73
C PHE A 142 19.71 15.67 4.97
N VAL A 143 20.75 15.90 4.16
CA VAL A 143 22.06 15.22 4.31
C VAL A 143 22.71 15.57 5.64
N LEU A 144 22.67 16.86 6.03
CA LEU A 144 23.21 17.31 7.29
C LEU A 144 22.40 16.81 8.48
N ALA A 145 21.08 16.86 8.38
CA ALA A 145 20.17 16.33 9.39
C ALA A 145 20.41 14.83 9.63
N GLU A 146 20.57 14.04 8.57
CA GLU A 146 20.89 12.60 8.67
C GLU A 146 22.21 12.36 9.41
N ALA A 147 23.26 13.12 9.10
CA ALA A 147 24.55 13.02 9.77
C ALA A 147 24.42 13.39 11.27
N THR A 148 23.66 14.45 11.59
CA THR A 148 23.45 14.93 12.96
C THR A 148 22.66 13.92 13.79
N PHE A 149 21.60 13.32 13.26
CA PHE A 149 20.84 12.27 13.96
C PHE A 149 21.66 10.99 14.15
N ASN A 150 22.48 10.59 13.17
CA ASN A 150 23.38 9.46 13.35
C ASN A 150 24.40 9.71 14.48
N HIS A 151 24.90 10.94 14.61
CA HIS A 151 25.75 11.33 15.73
C HIS A 151 25.00 11.27 17.07
N ALA A 152 23.74 11.75 17.10
CA ALA A 152 22.89 11.64 18.28
C ALA A 152 22.67 10.18 18.71
N ILE A 153 22.42 9.26 17.76
CA ILE A 153 22.28 7.83 18.01
C ILE A 153 23.56 7.23 18.60
N ALA A 154 24.72 7.53 17.99
CA ALA A 154 25.99 7.02 18.48
C ALA A 154 26.28 7.44 19.92
N LEU A 155 25.95 8.68 20.29
CA LEU A 155 26.07 9.16 21.66
C LEU A 155 25.03 8.53 22.59
N ALA A 156 23.77 8.42 22.16
CA ALA A 156 22.70 7.80 22.94
C ALA A 156 23.03 6.33 23.26
N SER A 157 23.51 5.58 22.30
CA SER A 157 23.97 4.20 22.50
C SER A 157 25.15 4.14 23.48
N ARG A 158 26.14 5.04 23.34
CA ARG A 158 27.29 5.11 24.24
C ARG A 158 26.91 5.41 25.69
N TYR A 159 25.89 6.24 25.89
CA TYR A 159 25.42 6.62 27.23
C TYR A 159 24.29 5.73 27.76
N GLY A 160 23.86 4.70 27.02
CA GLY A 160 22.79 3.82 27.45
C GLY A 160 21.42 4.51 27.53
N MET A 161 21.09 5.35 26.53
CA MET A 161 19.86 6.17 26.48
C MET A 161 18.92 5.67 25.37
N PRO A 162 18.24 4.53 25.55
CA PRO A 162 17.45 3.89 24.50
C PRO A 162 16.24 4.74 24.04
N GLU A 163 15.70 5.61 24.90
CA GLU A 163 14.61 6.52 24.52
C GLU A 163 15.07 7.57 23.50
N GLN A 164 16.29 8.10 23.67
CA GLN A 164 16.87 9.05 22.72
C GLN A 164 17.24 8.40 21.40
N GLU A 165 17.75 7.17 21.46
CA GLU A 165 18.03 6.38 20.27
C GLU A 165 16.76 6.10 19.46
N ALA A 166 15.67 5.66 20.12
CA ALA A 166 14.38 5.42 19.45
C ALA A 166 13.82 6.69 18.80
N THR A 167 13.92 7.84 19.47
CA THR A 167 13.48 9.13 18.95
C THR A 167 14.26 9.54 17.70
N ALA A 168 15.58 9.41 17.73
CA ALA A 168 16.44 9.76 16.61
C ALA A 168 16.24 8.78 15.42
N GLN A 169 16.00 7.50 15.67
CA GLN A 169 15.66 6.51 14.63
C GLN A 169 14.35 6.86 13.92
N ALA A 170 13.32 7.28 14.67
CA ALA A 170 12.06 7.72 14.07
C ALA A 170 12.25 8.98 13.19
N ALA A 171 13.10 9.92 13.60
CA ALA A 171 13.44 11.08 12.78
C ALA A 171 14.20 10.69 11.50
N LEU A 172 15.16 9.77 11.59
CA LEU A 172 15.87 9.24 10.42
C LEU A 172 14.93 8.53 9.43
N ALA A 173 13.89 7.87 9.93
CA ALA A 173 12.89 7.25 9.05
C ALA A 173 12.18 8.29 8.17
N VAL A 174 11.82 9.45 8.73
CA VAL A 174 11.21 10.54 7.97
C VAL A 174 12.20 11.11 6.93
N ILE A 175 13.47 11.30 7.32
CA ILE A 175 14.52 11.77 6.40
C ILE A 175 14.73 10.77 5.25
N SER A 176 14.73 9.47 5.54
CA SER A 176 14.85 8.43 4.50
C SER A 176 13.73 8.57 3.47
N GLY A 177 12.48 8.76 3.91
CA GLY A 177 11.35 8.96 3.01
C GLY A 177 11.41 10.25 2.20
N LYS A 178 11.83 11.38 2.81
CA LYS A 178 12.04 12.67 2.10
C LYS A 178 13.19 12.61 1.07
N ARG A 179 14.04 11.60 1.15
CA ARG A 179 15.11 11.31 0.18
C ARG A 179 14.75 10.16 -0.75
N ASP A 180 13.48 9.89 -0.96
CA ASP A 180 12.94 8.82 -1.82
C ASP A 180 13.39 7.39 -1.45
N ARG A 181 13.91 7.17 -0.22
CA ARG A 181 14.24 5.84 0.32
C ARG A 181 13.06 5.33 1.17
N LEU A 182 11.94 5.09 0.49
CA LEU A 182 10.64 4.82 1.15
C LEU A 182 10.60 3.48 1.89
N ASP A 183 11.26 2.46 1.35
CA ASP A 183 11.40 1.15 1.99
C ASP A 183 12.23 1.22 3.27
N GLU A 184 13.33 1.95 3.25
CA GLU A 184 14.14 2.22 4.44
C GLU A 184 13.33 3.01 5.50
N ALA A 185 12.47 3.94 5.06
CA ALA A 185 11.58 4.69 5.94
C ALA A 185 10.60 3.76 6.67
N VAL A 186 10.01 2.79 5.97
CA VAL A 186 9.11 1.80 6.59
C VAL A 186 9.87 0.91 7.58
N ASP A 187 11.01 0.33 7.19
CA ASP A 187 11.81 -0.56 8.05
C ASP A 187 12.27 0.16 9.33
N ARG A 188 12.80 1.38 9.21
CA ARG A 188 13.23 2.20 10.35
C ARG A 188 12.08 2.53 11.30
N ASN A 189 10.92 2.92 10.75
CA ASN A 189 9.74 3.20 11.57
C ASN A 189 9.23 1.94 12.29
N GLN A 190 9.23 0.77 11.65
CA GLN A 190 8.82 -0.48 12.31
C GLN A 190 9.75 -0.85 13.47
N LYS A 191 11.07 -0.71 13.30
CA LYS A 191 12.07 -0.92 14.36
C LYS A 191 11.90 0.08 15.50
N ALA A 192 11.74 1.36 15.17
CA ALA A 192 11.49 2.41 16.16
C ALA A 192 10.18 2.19 16.92
N LEU A 193 9.12 1.70 16.25
CA LEU A 193 7.83 1.37 16.88
C LEU A 193 7.97 0.25 17.90
N ALA A 194 8.72 -0.80 17.56
CA ALA A 194 8.98 -1.89 18.49
C ALA A 194 9.72 -1.40 19.74
N SER A 195 10.73 -0.53 19.57
CA SER A 195 11.47 0.10 20.69
C SER A 195 10.57 1.01 21.53
N ALA A 196 9.78 1.87 20.91
CA ALA A 196 8.86 2.78 21.59
C ALA A 196 7.83 2.03 22.45
N ARG A 197 7.30 0.90 21.93
CA ARG A 197 6.37 0.03 22.67
C ARG A 197 7.05 -0.65 23.85
N ALA A 198 8.25 -1.20 23.67
CA ALA A 198 9.03 -1.83 24.74
C ALA A 198 9.35 -0.84 25.87
N LEU A 199 9.67 0.41 25.53
CA LEU A 199 9.98 1.51 26.46
C LEU A 199 8.72 2.24 26.97
N LYS A 200 7.52 1.89 26.49
CA LYS A 200 6.23 2.52 26.85
C LYS A 200 6.16 4.02 26.53
N MET A 201 6.80 4.46 25.46
CA MET A 201 6.85 5.84 24.98
C MET A 201 5.62 6.16 24.10
N ARG A 202 4.46 6.36 24.71
CA ARG A 202 3.17 6.52 24.01
C ARG A 202 3.15 7.67 23.02
N ALA A 203 3.77 8.80 23.35
CA ALA A 203 3.85 9.94 22.43
C ALA A 203 4.68 9.61 21.18
N LEU A 204 5.83 8.95 21.38
CA LEU A 204 6.67 8.52 20.26
C LEU A 204 5.97 7.42 19.42
N GLU A 205 5.30 6.46 20.07
CA GLU A 205 4.49 5.45 19.38
C GLU A 205 3.44 6.11 18.47
N ALA A 206 2.72 7.12 18.98
CA ALA A 206 1.72 7.85 18.21
C ALA A 206 2.32 8.55 16.98
N THR A 207 3.47 9.21 17.15
CA THR A 207 4.19 9.87 16.06
C THR A 207 4.67 8.86 15.01
N ILE A 208 5.25 7.73 15.42
CA ILE A 208 5.74 6.69 14.50
C ILE A 208 4.60 6.06 13.72
N LEU A 209 3.44 5.84 14.35
CA LEU A 209 2.26 5.32 13.62
C LEU A 209 1.84 6.28 12.51
N GLY A 210 1.81 7.59 12.76
CA GLY A 210 1.55 8.57 11.72
C GLY A 210 2.63 8.60 10.63
N ASN A 211 3.91 8.49 11.00
CA ASN A 211 5.02 8.40 10.04
C ASN A 211 4.91 7.14 9.15
N LEU A 212 4.49 6.00 9.70
CA LEU A 212 4.18 4.80 8.92
C LEU A 212 3.03 5.06 7.93
N GLY A 213 1.97 5.74 8.39
CA GLY A 213 0.88 6.17 7.52
C GLY A 213 1.38 6.97 6.34
N TRP A 214 2.27 7.95 6.60
CA TRP A 214 2.89 8.76 5.55
C TRP A 214 3.77 7.94 4.59
N ALA A 215 4.63 7.06 5.10
CA ALA A 215 5.49 6.23 4.28
C ALA A 215 4.67 5.29 3.37
N TYR A 216 3.62 4.66 3.89
CA TYR A 216 2.70 3.84 3.08
C TYR A 216 1.92 4.67 2.06
N PHE A 217 1.52 5.91 2.40
CA PHE A 217 0.86 6.82 1.46
C PHE A 217 1.77 7.14 0.27
N MET A 218 3.02 7.49 0.53
CA MET A 218 4.03 7.76 -0.50
C MET A 218 4.35 6.52 -1.36
N LEU A 219 4.21 5.32 -0.80
CA LEU A 219 4.31 4.06 -1.52
C LEU A 219 3.05 3.69 -2.31
N GLY A 220 1.98 4.52 -2.28
CA GLY A 220 0.71 4.22 -2.93
C GLY A 220 -0.12 3.14 -2.22
N ASP A 221 0.28 2.71 -1.04
CA ASP A 221 -0.48 1.76 -0.23
C ASP A 221 -1.49 2.51 0.67
N TYR A 222 -2.49 3.08 0.03
CA TYR A 222 -3.47 3.94 0.68
C TYR A 222 -4.32 3.24 1.75
N GLN A 223 -4.48 1.92 1.68
CA GLN A 223 -5.21 1.15 2.69
C GLN A 223 -4.40 1.04 3.98
N ASN A 224 -3.11 0.68 3.89
CA ASN A 224 -2.21 0.67 5.03
C ASN A 224 -2.00 2.10 5.56
N ALA A 225 -1.84 3.08 4.68
CA ALA A 225 -1.75 4.49 5.05
C ALA A 225 -2.95 4.92 5.91
N LEU A 226 -4.17 4.63 5.46
CA LEU A 226 -5.40 4.92 6.20
C LEU A 226 -5.39 4.33 7.60
N VAL A 227 -5.05 3.04 7.73
CA VAL A 227 -5.01 2.34 9.02
C VAL A 227 -3.98 2.96 9.97
N PHE A 228 -2.76 3.19 9.48
CA PHE A 228 -1.69 3.72 10.32
C PHE A 228 -1.90 5.20 10.69
N TYR A 229 -2.40 6.01 9.77
CA TYR A 229 -2.78 7.39 10.08
C TYR A 229 -3.90 7.48 11.11
N GLN A 230 -4.95 6.65 11.00
CA GLN A 230 -6.02 6.58 12.00
C GLN A 230 -5.47 6.20 13.37
N GLN A 231 -4.65 5.15 13.45
CA GLN A 231 -4.02 4.73 14.72
C GLN A 231 -3.14 5.85 15.28
N GLY A 232 -2.35 6.53 14.45
CA GLY A 232 -1.51 7.65 14.84
C GLY A 232 -2.31 8.84 15.37
N ALA A 233 -3.40 9.23 14.69
CA ALA A 233 -4.27 10.31 15.10
C ALA A 233 -4.95 10.03 16.45
N GLU A 234 -5.55 8.83 16.61
CA GLU A 234 -6.19 8.42 17.87
C GLU A 234 -5.19 8.28 19.02
N ALA A 235 -4.00 7.71 18.76
CA ALA A 235 -2.95 7.61 19.77
C ALA A 235 -2.45 9.00 20.19
N SER A 236 -2.32 9.94 19.26
CA SER A 236 -1.96 11.34 19.52
C SER A 236 -3.01 12.05 20.37
N GLU A 237 -4.31 11.82 20.11
CA GLU A 237 -5.39 12.37 20.96
C GLU A 237 -5.29 11.85 22.40
N ARG A 238 -5.12 10.55 22.57
CA ARG A 238 -4.94 9.95 23.91
C ARG A 238 -3.72 10.48 24.64
N ALA A 239 -2.64 10.80 23.93
CA ALA A 239 -1.42 11.37 24.48
C ALA A 239 -1.48 12.91 24.69
N GLY A 240 -2.55 13.58 24.24
CA GLY A 240 -2.70 15.03 24.30
C GLY A 240 -1.86 15.81 23.28
N LEU A 241 -1.39 15.14 22.22
CA LEU A 241 -0.63 15.70 21.09
C LEU A 241 -1.60 16.29 20.04
N ASN A 242 -2.26 17.39 20.39
CA ASN A 242 -3.36 17.93 19.59
C ASN A 242 -2.96 18.34 18.15
N GLY A 243 -1.78 18.93 17.97
CA GLY A 243 -1.25 19.29 16.65
C GLY A 243 -0.99 18.06 15.82
N TYR A 244 -0.25 17.08 16.34
CA TYR A 244 0.00 15.81 15.63
C TYR A 244 -1.29 15.08 15.30
N SER A 245 -2.27 15.05 16.19
CA SER A 245 -3.56 14.44 15.89
C SER A 245 -4.27 15.12 14.71
N ALA A 246 -4.31 16.45 14.68
CA ALA A 246 -4.88 17.19 13.56
C ALA A 246 -4.12 16.90 12.26
N PHE A 247 -2.80 16.93 12.30
CA PHE A 247 -1.95 16.62 11.15
C PHE A 247 -2.17 15.19 10.60
N TRP A 248 -2.27 14.18 11.48
CA TRP A 248 -2.54 12.81 11.01
C TRP A 248 -3.95 12.64 10.44
N TYR A 249 -4.93 13.41 10.92
CA TYR A 249 -6.26 13.40 10.30
C TYR A 249 -6.26 14.00 8.88
N THR A 250 -5.32 14.88 8.51
CA THR A 250 -5.14 15.28 7.10
C THR A 250 -4.68 14.08 6.27
N GLY A 251 -3.76 13.27 6.79
CA GLY A 251 -3.31 12.03 6.15
C GLY A 251 -4.46 11.01 5.97
N VAL A 252 -5.37 10.90 6.95
CA VAL A 252 -6.61 10.09 6.82
C VAL A 252 -7.48 10.63 5.69
N ALA A 253 -7.71 11.96 5.63
CA ALA A 253 -8.53 12.58 4.59
C ALA A 253 -7.91 12.37 3.19
N ASN A 254 -6.59 12.55 3.05
CA ASN A 254 -5.87 12.29 1.81
C ASN A 254 -5.91 10.81 1.41
N SER A 255 -5.85 9.89 2.39
CA SER A 255 -6.03 8.45 2.12
C SER A 255 -7.43 8.12 1.63
N TYR A 256 -8.48 8.74 2.20
CA TYR A 256 -9.85 8.63 1.66
C TYR A 256 -9.94 9.18 0.24
N PHE A 257 -9.31 10.32 -0.05
CA PHE A 257 -9.26 10.88 -1.39
C PHE A 257 -8.62 9.91 -2.40
N ALA A 258 -7.45 9.37 -2.06
CA ALA A 258 -6.72 8.41 -2.89
C ALA A 258 -7.49 7.09 -3.08
N LEU A 259 -8.27 6.67 -2.07
CA LEU A 259 -9.19 5.54 -2.14
C LEU A 259 -10.55 5.90 -2.77
N ARG A 260 -10.69 7.13 -3.33
CA ARG A 260 -11.89 7.64 -4.03
C ARG A 260 -13.13 7.75 -3.14
N ARG A 261 -12.95 7.80 -1.85
CA ARG A 261 -13.98 8.04 -0.83
C ARG A 261 -14.13 9.53 -0.61
N TYR A 262 -14.53 10.26 -1.67
CA TYR A 262 -14.55 11.72 -1.71
C TYR A 262 -15.46 12.38 -0.66
N PRO A 263 -16.67 11.87 -0.36
CA PRO A 263 -17.52 12.45 0.69
C PRO A 263 -16.85 12.41 2.07
N GLU A 264 -16.24 11.28 2.42
CA GLU A 264 -15.55 11.12 3.70
C GLU A 264 -14.27 11.97 3.75
N ALA A 265 -13.55 12.08 2.63
CA ALA A 265 -12.37 12.96 2.52
C ALA A 265 -12.75 14.42 2.76
N GLU A 266 -13.81 14.93 2.11
CA GLU A 266 -14.26 16.31 2.22
C GLU A 266 -14.76 16.65 3.65
N GLU A 267 -15.58 15.78 4.23
CA GLU A 267 -16.09 15.96 5.59
C GLU A 267 -14.95 16.03 6.61
N LEU A 268 -14.02 15.08 6.52
CA LEU A 268 -12.90 15.03 7.45
C LEU A 268 -11.94 16.20 7.26
N ALA A 269 -11.63 16.60 6.02
CA ALA A 269 -10.77 17.75 5.73
C ALA A 269 -11.34 19.05 6.30
N LYS A 270 -12.64 19.30 6.14
CA LYS A 270 -13.33 20.48 6.71
C LYS A 270 -13.28 20.49 8.23
N ARG A 271 -13.59 19.36 8.87
CA ARG A 271 -13.54 19.23 10.33
C ARG A 271 -12.13 19.42 10.87
N THR A 272 -11.12 18.90 10.16
CA THR A 272 -9.72 19.03 10.54
C THR A 272 -9.23 20.46 10.36
N LEU A 273 -9.64 21.15 9.29
CA LEU A 273 -9.35 22.57 9.05
C LEU A 273 -9.87 23.45 10.20
N ASP A 274 -11.12 23.22 10.64
CA ASP A 274 -11.69 23.97 11.75
C ASP A 274 -10.92 23.75 13.07
N ARG A 275 -10.41 22.54 13.27
CA ARG A 275 -9.56 22.20 14.43
C ARG A 275 -8.19 22.85 14.34
N ALA A 276 -7.55 22.77 13.16
CA ALA A 276 -6.23 23.37 12.93
C ALA A 276 -6.25 24.89 13.08
N LYS A 277 -7.30 25.58 12.62
CA LYS A 277 -7.51 27.01 12.84
C LYS A 277 -7.61 27.36 14.33
N LYS A 278 -8.24 26.53 15.16
CA LYS A 278 -8.29 26.74 16.62
C LYS A 278 -6.96 26.50 17.31
N LEU A 279 -6.08 25.70 16.72
CA LEU A 279 -4.74 25.41 17.25
C LEU A 279 -3.67 26.40 16.74
N ASP A 280 -4.03 27.32 15.83
CA ASP A 280 -3.11 28.23 15.14
C ASP A 280 -1.93 27.45 14.50
N ASP A 281 -2.28 26.34 13.78
CA ASP A 281 -1.33 25.40 13.14
C ASP A 281 -1.34 25.60 11.63
N PRO A 282 -0.46 26.46 11.08
CA PRO A 282 -0.48 26.84 9.68
C PRO A 282 -0.17 25.66 8.73
N GLU A 283 0.71 24.74 9.10
CA GLU A 283 1.06 23.57 8.27
C GLU A 283 -0.18 22.65 8.05
N THR A 284 -0.89 22.34 9.15
CA THR A 284 -2.12 21.55 9.05
C THR A 284 -3.23 22.32 8.31
N ILE A 285 -3.34 23.65 8.49
CA ILE A 285 -4.30 24.49 7.78
C ILE A 285 -4.04 24.43 6.27
N THR A 286 -2.79 24.66 5.84
CA THR A 286 -2.40 24.64 4.41
C THR A 286 -2.65 23.28 3.78
N THR A 287 -2.30 22.20 4.46
CA THR A 287 -2.55 20.82 3.99
C THR A 287 -4.06 20.56 3.79
N CYS A 288 -4.91 20.97 4.74
CA CYS A 288 -6.36 20.83 4.59
C CYS A 288 -6.91 21.67 3.43
N LEU A 289 -6.41 22.88 3.25
CA LEU A 289 -6.82 23.79 2.17
C LEU A 289 -6.44 23.20 0.81
N ASN A 290 -5.23 22.68 0.65
CA ASN A 290 -4.80 21.99 -0.58
C ASN A 290 -5.66 20.77 -0.88
N SER A 291 -5.95 19.93 0.13
CA SER A 291 -6.84 18.78 -0.05
C SER A 291 -8.26 19.19 -0.48
N LEU A 292 -8.82 20.28 0.09
CA LEU A 292 -10.14 20.80 -0.29
C LEU A 292 -10.13 21.42 -1.68
N ALA A 293 -9.03 22.07 -2.08
CA ALA A 293 -8.86 22.59 -3.43
C ALA A 293 -8.82 21.46 -4.48
N GLU A 294 -8.07 20.38 -4.20
CA GLU A 294 -8.02 19.20 -5.05
C GLU A 294 -9.39 18.52 -5.20
N LEU A 295 -10.13 18.37 -4.11
CA LEU A 295 -11.50 17.86 -4.13
C LEU A 295 -12.43 18.74 -4.98
N SER A 296 -12.26 20.06 -4.89
CA SER A 296 -13.03 21.03 -5.66
C SER A 296 -12.69 20.97 -7.15
N LEU A 297 -11.40 20.85 -7.51
CA LEU A 297 -10.94 20.65 -8.89
C LEU A 297 -11.56 19.41 -9.52
N ARG A 298 -11.53 18.29 -8.78
CA ARG A 298 -12.13 17.03 -9.23
C ARG A 298 -13.65 17.12 -9.42
N ALA A 299 -14.32 17.93 -8.60
CA ALA A 299 -15.75 18.21 -8.73
C ALA A 299 -16.08 19.26 -9.82
N GLY A 300 -15.09 19.79 -10.54
CA GLY A 300 -15.26 20.87 -11.53
C GLY A 300 -15.60 22.23 -10.93
N LYS A 301 -15.41 22.41 -9.62
CA LYS A 301 -15.74 23.66 -8.89
C LYS A 301 -14.52 24.58 -8.81
N LEU A 302 -14.16 25.21 -9.93
CA LEU A 302 -12.94 26.00 -10.03
C LEU A 302 -12.89 27.18 -9.04
N ASP A 303 -14.01 27.86 -8.79
CA ASP A 303 -14.07 28.99 -7.86
C ASP A 303 -13.85 28.57 -6.41
N ASP A 304 -14.38 27.42 -6.00
CA ASP A 304 -14.12 26.86 -4.67
C ASP A 304 -12.65 26.45 -4.54
N ALA A 305 -12.08 25.83 -5.58
CA ALA A 305 -10.68 25.43 -5.60
C ALA A 305 -9.75 26.65 -5.46
N GLU A 306 -10.02 27.74 -6.20
CA GLU A 306 -9.26 28.98 -6.10
C GLU A 306 -9.35 29.61 -4.71
N LYS A 307 -10.54 29.65 -4.12
CA LYS A 307 -10.74 30.17 -2.77
C LYS A 307 -9.86 29.45 -1.75
N TYR A 308 -9.87 28.12 -1.76
CA TYR A 308 -9.04 27.34 -0.83
C TYR A 308 -7.55 27.52 -1.12
N ASN A 309 -7.15 27.44 -2.38
CA ASN A 309 -5.76 27.61 -2.76
C ASN A 309 -5.23 29.01 -2.46
N HIS A 310 -6.03 30.06 -2.65
CA HIS A 310 -5.65 31.44 -2.32
C HIS A 310 -5.37 31.59 -0.80
N GLU A 311 -6.20 31.00 0.06
CA GLU A 311 -5.97 31.03 1.51
C GLU A 311 -4.67 30.27 1.87
N ALA A 312 -4.34 29.14 1.23
CA ALA A 312 -3.10 28.41 1.42
C ALA A 312 -1.88 29.26 1.02
N VAL A 313 -1.89 29.80 -0.20
CA VAL A 313 -0.79 30.66 -0.72
C VAL A 313 -0.56 31.90 0.16
N GLN A 314 -1.60 32.49 0.73
CA GLN A 314 -1.44 33.61 1.66
C GLN A 314 -0.67 33.24 2.93
N LEU A 315 -0.90 32.05 3.49
CA LEU A 315 -0.15 31.56 4.66
C LEU A 315 1.32 31.32 4.31
N GLU A 316 1.59 30.78 3.14
CA GLU A 316 2.94 30.55 2.63
C GLU A 316 3.71 31.87 2.41
N GLN A 317 3.07 32.87 1.79
CA GLN A 317 3.67 34.20 1.57
C GLN A 317 4.00 34.92 2.87
N GLN A 318 3.29 34.60 3.96
CA GLN A 318 3.61 35.09 5.30
C GLN A 318 4.77 34.33 5.96
N GLY A 319 5.32 33.33 5.27
CA GLY A 319 6.40 32.48 5.81
C GLY A 319 5.94 31.54 6.92
N LEU A 320 4.64 31.24 6.98
CA LEU A 320 4.06 30.40 8.02
C LEU A 320 4.08 28.91 7.68
N ASP A 321 4.21 28.56 6.36
CA ASP A 321 4.41 27.20 5.89
C ASP A 321 5.39 27.22 4.69
N HIS A 322 6.41 26.35 4.73
CA HIS A 322 7.39 26.20 3.66
C HIS A 322 7.23 24.87 2.92
N PHE A 323 6.58 23.88 3.51
CA PHE A 323 6.42 22.55 2.90
C PHE A 323 5.26 22.51 1.91
N GLY A 324 4.18 23.25 2.15
CA GLY A 324 2.99 23.30 1.32
C GLY A 324 3.15 24.07 0.01
N ILE A 325 4.22 24.88 -0.15
CA ILE A 325 4.39 25.79 -1.30
C ILE A 325 4.33 25.05 -2.64
N ARG A 326 4.94 23.88 -2.74
CA ARG A 326 5.00 23.09 -3.98
C ARG A 326 3.62 22.56 -4.38
N GLU A 327 2.89 22.03 -3.39
CA GLU A 327 1.53 21.55 -3.58
C GLU A 327 0.57 22.67 -3.96
N SER A 328 0.60 23.80 -3.25
CA SER A 328 -0.24 24.96 -3.57
C SER A 328 0.09 25.55 -4.94
N THR A 329 1.38 25.55 -5.34
CA THR A 329 1.80 25.97 -6.68
C THR A 329 1.28 25.01 -7.75
N LEU A 330 1.32 23.70 -7.51
CA LEU A 330 0.78 22.68 -8.40
C LEU A 330 -0.75 22.84 -8.56
N VAL A 331 -1.46 23.03 -7.46
CA VAL A 331 -2.91 23.30 -7.44
C VAL A 331 -3.23 24.58 -8.21
N SER A 332 -2.44 25.67 -8.01
CA SER A 332 -2.57 26.91 -8.79
C SER A 332 -2.45 26.65 -10.29
N GLY A 333 -1.44 25.88 -10.71
CA GLY A 333 -1.25 25.51 -12.11
C GLY A 333 -2.46 24.75 -12.69
N ARG A 334 -3.08 23.86 -11.93
CA ARG A 334 -4.29 23.14 -12.34
C ARG A 334 -5.51 24.05 -12.46
N ILE A 335 -5.67 25.00 -11.54
CA ILE A 335 -6.73 26.01 -11.60
C ILE A 335 -6.57 26.85 -12.87
N GLU A 336 -5.34 27.34 -13.16
CA GLU A 336 -5.04 28.11 -14.35
C GLU A 336 -5.24 27.31 -15.64
N THR A 337 -4.94 26.02 -15.65
CA THR A 337 -5.28 25.09 -16.76
C THR A 337 -6.79 25.06 -16.99
N GLY A 338 -7.58 24.88 -15.91
CA GLY A 338 -9.04 24.88 -15.98
C GLY A 338 -9.64 26.21 -16.49
N ARG A 339 -8.98 27.33 -16.20
CA ARG A 339 -9.32 28.67 -16.69
C ARG A 339 -8.79 28.95 -18.08
N LYS A 340 -8.03 28.03 -18.67
CA LYS A 340 -7.37 28.17 -19.96
C LYS A 340 -6.28 29.27 -20.00
N ASN A 341 -5.72 29.63 -18.86
CA ASN A 341 -4.56 30.53 -18.73
C ASN A 341 -3.26 29.72 -18.86
N PHE A 342 -3.09 29.05 -20.01
CA PHE A 342 -2.08 28.00 -20.23
C PHE A 342 -0.64 28.51 -19.99
N ALA A 343 -0.29 29.72 -20.36
CA ALA A 343 1.06 30.25 -20.16
C ALA A 343 1.43 30.39 -18.66
N GLU A 344 0.48 30.82 -17.82
CA GLU A 344 0.72 30.90 -16.38
C GLU A 344 0.73 29.51 -15.72
N ALA A 345 -0.15 28.60 -16.17
CA ALA A 345 -0.15 27.23 -15.72
C ALA A 345 1.20 26.54 -16.02
N GLU A 346 1.72 26.67 -17.25
CA GLU A 346 3.02 26.10 -17.65
C GLU A 346 4.16 26.63 -16.78
N LYS A 347 4.19 27.93 -16.54
CA LYS A 347 5.18 28.59 -15.67
C LYS A 347 5.15 28.02 -14.24
N LEU A 348 3.94 27.87 -13.67
CA LEU A 348 3.75 27.31 -12.31
C LEU A 348 4.21 25.86 -12.23
N PHE A 349 3.89 25.01 -13.21
CA PHE A 349 4.35 23.64 -13.28
C PHE A 349 5.87 23.54 -13.40
N HIS A 350 6.49 24.39 -14.23
CA HIS A 350 7.95 24.45 -14.34
C HIS A 350 8.62 24.95 -13.06
N GLN A 351 8.00 25.83 -12.32
CA GLN A 351 8.53 26.26 -11.01
C GLN A 351 8.65 25.08 -10.04
N VAL A 352 7.64 24.20 -10.00
CA VAL A 352 7.69 22.99 -9.16
C VAL A 352 8.73 21.99 -9.69
N SER A 353 8.77 21.74 -11.02
CA SER A 353 9.68 20.73 -11.60
C SER A 353 11.16 21.11 -11.50
N GLN A 354 11.47 22.41 -11.46
CA GLN A 354 12.84 22.94 -11.35
C GLN A 354 13.32 23.07 -9.91
N ASP A 355 12.45 22.87 -8.92
CA ASP A 355 12.86 22.89 -7.51
C ASP A 355 13.69 21.64 -7.19
N PRO A 356 14.99 21.79 -6.79
CA PRO A 356 15.83 20.66 -6.46
C PRO A 356 15.32 19.84 -5.27
N ALA A 357 14.56 20.47 -4.38
CA ALA A 357 13.99 19.85 -3.19
C ALA A 357 12.63 19.17 -3.47
N ALA A 358 12.09 19.28 -4.69
CA ALA A 358 10.86 18.59 -5.05
C ALA A 358 11.06 17.07 -5.05
N GLU A 359 10.16 16.39 -4.35
CA GLU A 359 10.11 14.93 -4.24
C GLU A 359 9.84 14.29 -5.61
N THR A 360 10.33 13.07 -5.84
CA THR A 360 10.13 12.36 -7.10
C THR A 360 8.65 12.20 -7.44
N ALA A 361 7.79 12.01 -6.43
CA ALA A 361 6.35 11.95 -6.61
C ALA A 361 5.77 13.24 -7.24
N LEU A 362 6.17 14.41 -6.77
CA LEU A 362 5.75 15.69 -7.37
C LEU A 362 6.28 15.87 -8.80
N LYS A 363 7.51 15.41 -9.08
CA LYS A 363 8.10 15.54 -10.42
C LYS A 363 7.32 14.78 -11.48
N TRP A 364 6.97 13.52 -11.23
CA TRP A 364 6.18 12.78 -12.21
C TRP A 364 4.74 13.28 -12.30
N GLU A 365 4.18 13.80 -11.20
CA GLU A 365 2.87 14.48 -11.24
C GLU A 365 2.90 15.75 -12.11
N VAL A 366 3.92 16.59 -11.96
CA VAL A 366 4.09 17.78 -12.82
C VAL A 366 4.14 17.41 -14.29
N HIS A 367 4.88 16.35 -14.68
CA HIS A 367 4.91 15.87 -16.05
C HIS A 367 3.52 15.47 -16.54
N ALA A 368 2.73 14.81 -15.73
CA ALA A 368 1.35 14.45 -16.09
C ALA A 368 0.46 15.69 -16.26
N ARG A 369 0.59 16.69 -15.37
CA ARG A 369 -0.18 17.95 -15.49
C ARG A 369 0.23 18.79 -16.69
N LEU A 370 1.52 18.80 -17.04
CA LEU A 370 2.00 19.42 -18.29
C LEU A 370 1.44 18.71 -19.53
N ALA A 371 1.33 17.38 -19.48
CA ALA A 371 0.71 16.62 -20.56
C ALA A 371 -0.76 16.97 -20.75
N GLU A 372 -1.54 17.04 -19.66
CA GLU A 372 -2.94 17.50 -19.68
C GLU A 372 -3.07 18.94 -20.21
N LEU A 373 -2.17 19.84 -19.78
CA LEU A 373 -2.12 21.22 -20.26
C LEU A 373 -1.92 21.29 -21.78
N TYR A 374 -0.90 20.58 -22.29
CA TYR A 374 -0.60 20.58 -23.72
C TYR A 374 -1.69 19.90 -24.55
N ASP A 375 -2.36 18.87 -24.01
CA ASP A 375 -3.53 18.28 -24.67
C ASP A 375 -4.72 19.26 -24.72
N ALA A 376 -4.94 20.02 -23.64
CA ALA A 376 -5.96 21.10 -23.62
C ALA A 376 -5.67 22.24 -24.60
N GLU A 377 -4.40 22.49 -24.90
CA GLU A 377 -3.96 23.44 -25.92
C GLU A 377 -3.97 22.85 -27.34
N ASP A 378 -4.37 21.61 -27.53
CA ASP A 378 -4.28 20.86 -28.81
C ASP A 378 -2.84 20.76 -29.36
N LYS A 379 -1.86 20.56 -28.47
CA LYS A 379 -0.44 20.32 -28.77
C LYS A 379 -0.08 18.85 -28.52
N PRO A 380 -0.41 17.90 -29.43
CA PRO A 380 -0.33 16.47 -29.14
C PRO A 380 1.10 15.95 -28.95
N ASP A 381 2.09 16.45 -29.67
CA ASP A 381 3.47 15.97 -29.57
C ASP A 381 4.12 16.33 -28.21
N PRO A 382 4.05 17.60 -27.73
CA PRO A 382 4.45 17.95 -26.36
C PRO A 382 3.69 17.16 -25.29
N ALA A 383 2.36 17.00 -25.44
CA ALA A 383 1.54 16.23 -24.50
C ALA A 383 2.04 14.78 -24.39
N GLU A 384 2.24 14.11 -25.54
CA GLU A 384 2.75 12.73 -25.53
C GLU A 384 4.15 12.62 -24.91
N GLN A 385 5.02 13.59 -25.15
CA GLN A 385 6.35 13.62 -24.57
C GLN A 385 6.30 13.71 -23.03
N GLU A 386 5.43 14.54 -22.50
CA GLU A 386 5.29 14.69 -21.04
C GLU A 386 4.61 13.48 -20.40
N PHE A 387 3.60 12.86 -21.04
CA PHE A 387 3.06 11.57 -20.60
C PHE A 387 4.14 10.48 -20.50
N ARG A 388 5.00 10.37 -21.49
CA ARG A 388 6.12 9.40 -21.48
C ARG A 388 7.10 9.68 -20.34
N ARG A 389 7.48 10.95 -20.11
CA ARG A 389 8.36 11.37 -19.01
C ARG A 389 7.76 11.01 -17.65
N SER A 390 6.46 11.22 -17.45
CA SER A 390 5.77 10.85 -16.22
C SER A 390 5.91 9.35 -15.96
N ILE A 391 5.57 8.50 -16.93
CA ILE A 391 5.65 7.03 -16.81
C ILE A 391 7.10 6.56 -16.60
N GLU A 392 8.07 7.13 -17.30
CA GLU A 392 9.48 6.78 -17.14
C GLU A 392 9.99 7.14 -15.73
N THR A 393 9.57 8.29 -15.20
CA THR A 393 9.92 8.72 -13.83
C THR A 393 9.32 7.79 -12.78
N ILE A 394 8.04 7.42 -12.93
CA ILE A 394 7.37 6.43 -12.06
C ILE A 394 8.10 5.09 -12.09
N ALA A 395 8.46 4.61 -13.27
CA ALA A 395 9.14 3.34 -13.44
C ALA A 395 10.54 3.34 -12.78
N ALA A 396 11.32 4.40 -13.00
CA ALA A 396 12.64 4.55 -12.38
C ALA A 396 12.56 4.62 -10.85
N ALA A 397 11.60 5.36 -10.30
CA ALA A 397 11.39 5.46 -8.87
C ALA A 397 11.00 4.11 -8.25
N ARG A 398 10.09 3.36 -8.90
CA ARG A 398 9.72 2.01 -8.47
C ARG A 398 10.93 1.06 -8.45
N ASP A 399 11.77 1.12 -9.47
CA ASP A 399 12.94 0.25 -9.59
C ASP A 399 14.02 0.53 -8.53
N SER A 400 13.99 1.68 -7.88
CA SER A 400 14.86 2.04 -6.75
C SER A 400 14.39 1.48 -5.39
N ILE A 401 13.21 0.87 -5.32
CA ILE A 401 12.65 0.28 -4.09
C ILE A 401 13.11 -1.17 -3.99
N ASP A 402 13.76 -1.54 -2.87
CA ASP A 402 14.29 -2.90 -2.68
C ASP A 402 13.25 -3.89 -2.14
N LEU A 403 12.31 -3.43 -1.30
CA LEU A 403 11.30 -4.29 -0.69
C LEU A 403 10.16 -4.64 -1.65
N ASN A 404 9.93 -5.93 -1.86
CA ASN A 404 8.87 -6.44 -2.74
C ASN A 404 7.47 -5.94 -2.36
N ASP A 405 7.11 -5.92 -1.08
CA ASP A 405 5.82 -5.42 -0.61
C ASP A 405 5.61 -3.94 -1.00
N SER A 406 6.66 -3.13 -0.90
CA SER A 406 6.63 -1.71 -1.27
C SER A 406 6.55 -1.49 -2.78
N ARG A 407 7.23 -2.32 -3.58
CA ARG A 407 7.15 -2.28 -5.06
C ARG A 407 5.76 -2.58 -5.58
N LEU A 408 5.03 -3.51 -4.93
CA LEU A 408 3.67 -3.90 -5.32
C LEU A 408 2.69 -2.73 -5.28
N SER A 409 2.80 -1.87 -4.27
CA SER A 409 1.87 -0.76 -4.06
C SER A 409 2.25 0.51 -4.82
N TYR A 410 3.54 0.71 -5.11
CA TYR A 410 4.05 1.99 -5.64
C TYR A 410 3.36 2.45 -6.93
N LEU A 411 3.02 1.53 -7.83
CA LEU A 411 2.32 1.86 -9.06
C LEU A 411 0.90 2.38 -8.82
N SER A 412 0.28 2.04 -7.69
CA SER A 412 -1.08 2.52 -7.36
C SER A 412 -1.15 4.05 -7.28
N GLY A 413 -0.04 4.71 -6.86
CA GLY A 413 0.06 6.16 -6.83
C GLY A 413 0.09 6.81 -8.21
N GLY A 414 0.59 6.09 -9.22
CA GLY A 414 0.75 6.61 -10.58
C GLY A 414 -0.27 6.09 -11.60
N ILE A 415 -1.19 5.20 -11.21
CA ILE A 415 -2.09 4.53 -12.18
C ILE A 415 -3.01 5.50 -12.92
N ASP A 416 -3.42 6.59 -12.28
CA ASP A 416 -4.28 7.58 -12.91
C ASP A 416 -3.60 8.23 -14.12
N PHE A 417 -2.28 8.44 -14.10
CA PHE A 417 -1.53 8.98 -15.25
C PHE A 417 -1.40 7.99 -16.40
N TYR A 418 -1.37 6.69 -16.11
CA TYR A 418 -1.53 5.68 -17.14
C TYR A 418 -2.93 5.73 -17.77
N ASN A 419 -3.98 5.95 -16.97
CA ASN A 419 -5.35 6.14 -17.48
C ASN A 419 -5.41 7.35 -18.42
N ASP A 420 -4.88 8.50 -17.99
CA ASP A 420 -4.88 9.72 -18.78
C ASP A 420 -4.14 9.55 -20.11
N TYR A 421 -3.00 8.87 -20.10
CA TYR A 421 -2.24 8.59 -21.33
C TYR A 421 -2.94 7.59 -22.24
N VAL A 422 -3.55 6.56 -21.70
CA VAL A 422 -4.36 5.59 -22.48
C VAL A 422 -5.53 6.32 -23.13
N ASP A 423 -6.25 7.17 -22.40
CA ASP A 423 -7.36 7.96 -22.89
C ASP A 423 -6.93 8.96 -23.97
N PHE A 424 -5.80 9.64 -23.77
CA PHE A 424 -5.20 10.52 -24.78
C PHE A 424 -4.96 9.78 -26.10
N LEU A 425 -4.32 8.62 -26.07
CA LEU A 425 -4.02 7.82 -27.25
C LEU A 425 -5.30 7.30 -27.95
N VAL A 426 -6.29 6.88 -27.17
CA VAL A 426 -7.59 6.43 -27.71
C VAL A 426 -8.31 7.58 -28.41
N ARG A 427 -8.38 8.76 -27.80
CA ARG A 427 -8.99 9.96 -28.43
C ARG A 427 -8.29 10.39 -29.71
N ARG A 428 -6.98 10.13 -29.84
CA ARG A 428 -6.17 10.37 -31.05
C ARG A 428 -6.24 9.19 -32.04
N ASN A 429 -7.21 8.25 -31.89
CA ASN A 429 -7.41 7.09 -32.76
C ASN A 429 -6.19 6.15 -32.86
N ARG A 430 -5.47 5.95 -31.75
CA ARG A 430 -4.28 5.11 -31.62
C ARG A 430 -4.49 3.95 -30.61
N PRO A 431 -5.52 3.09 -30.78
CA PRO A 431 -5.93 2.12 -29.78
C PRO A 431 -4.88 0.99 -29.53
N LEU A 432 -3.99 0.72 -30.49
CA LEU A 432 -2.90 -0.25 -30.28
C LEU A 432 -1.75 0.33 -29.46
N ASP A 433 -1.49 1.62 -29.60
CA ASP A 433 -0.50 2.30 -28.76
C ASP A 433 -1.04 2.44 -27.32
N ALA A 434 -2.32 2.73 -27.16
CA ALA A 434 -3.03 2.71 -25.89
C ALA A 434 -2.92 1.35 -25.18
N LEU A 435 -3.16 0.24 -25.92
CA LEU A 435 -2.97 -1.11 -25.40
C LEU A 435 -1.53 -1.36 -24.95
N ARG A 436 -0.52 -0.86 -25.69
CA ARG A 436 0.89 -0.98 -25.28
C ARG A 436 1.16 -0.23 -23.99
N VAL A 437 0.65 0.99 -23.84
CA VAL A 437 0.81 1.77 -22.58
C VAL A 437 0.13 1.06 -21.43
N ALA A 438 -1.11 0.59 -21.60
CA ALA A 438 -1.82 -0.18 -20.57
C ALA A 438 -1.06 -1.45 -20.18
N GLU A 439 -0.47 -2.15 -21.15
CA GLU A 439 0.35 -3.34 -20.91
C GLU A 439 1.62 -3.04 -20.10
N THR A 440 2.29 -1.89 -20.30
CA THR A 440 3.53 -1.56 -19.56
C THR A 440 3.32 -1.38 -18.06
N SER A 441 2.10 -1.16 -17.62
CA SER A 441 1.76 -1.07 -16.19
C SER A 441 1.55 -2.44 -15.54
N ARG A 442 1.51 -3.55 -16.32
CA ARG A 442 1.04 -4.84 -15.83
C ARG A 442 2.13 -5.86 -15.58
N ALA A 443 1.97 -6.62 -14.50
CA ALA A 443 2.74 -7.83 -14.14
C ALA A 443 4.26 -7.66 -14.20
N ARG A 444 4.77 -6.47 -13.90
CA ARG A 444 6.19 -6.17 -13.99
C ARG A 444 7.01 -6.99 -12.98
N MET A 445 6.52 -7.13 -11.75
CA MET A 445 7.20 -7.96 -10.75
C MET A 445 7.20 -9.45 -11.10
N LEU A 446 6.09 -9.95 -11.68
CA LEU A 446 6.06 -11.33 -12.17
C LEU A 446 7.12 -11.58 -13.24
N LEU A 447 7.30 -10.62 -14.15
CA LEU A 447 8.32 -10.71 -15.21
C LEU A 447 9.75 -10.66 -14.65
N GLU A 448 10.01 -9.82 -13.65
CA GLU A 448 11.29 -9.71 -12.95
C GLU A 448 11.69 -11.05 -12.29
N GLY A 449 10.74 -11.71 -11.60
CA GLY A 449 10.99 -13.01 -10.97
C GLY A 449 11.27 -14.15 -11.95
N LEU A 450 10.78 -14.05 -13.18
CA LEU A 450 10.97 -15.05 -14.22
C LEU A 450 12.21 -14.82 -15.10
N SER A 451 12.90 -13.68 -14.94
CA SER A 451 14.11 -13.34 -15.70
C SER A 451 15.31 -14.10 -15.14
N VAL A 452 15.87 -15.03 -15.90
CA VAL A 452 17.06 -15.81 -15.52
C VAL A 452 18.32 -14.95 -15.49
N ASP A 453 18.35 -13.81 -16.17
CA ASP A 453 19.46 -12.86 -16.22
C ASP A 453 19.14 -11.56 -15.47
N GLN A 454 19.37 -11.56 -14.16
CA GLN A 454 19.28 -10.37 -13.30
C GLN A 454 20.29 -9.24 -13.65
N LYS A 455 21.11 -9.40 -14.70
CA LYS A 455 22.21 -8.47 -15.05
C LYS A 455 21.98 -7.68 -16.34
N SER A 456 20.94 -7.94 -17.11
CA SER A 456 20.68 -7.11 -18.30
C SER A 456 19.78 -5.93 -17.91
N SER A 457 20.40 -4.80 -17.64
CA SER A 457 19.81 -3.49 -17.38
C SER A 457 19.10 -2.85 -18.60
N SER A 458 18.55 -3.62 -19.51
CA SER A 458 17.75 -3.07 -20.60
C SER A 458 16.30 -2.99 -20.17
N HIS A 459 15.87 -1.80 -19.78
CA HIS A 459 14.50 -1.45 -19.33
C HIS A 459 13.43 -1.54 -20.44
N ALA A 460 13.79 -2.02 -21.63
CA ALA A 460 12.86 -2.15 -22.73
C ALA A 460 12.06 -3.46 -22.62
N MET A 461 10.79 -3.36 -22.24
CA MET A 461 9.85 -4.47 -22.31
C MET A 461 9.81 -5.03 -23.73
N PRO A 462 9.82 -6.37 -23.93
CA PRO A 462 9.72 -6.94 -25.25
C PRO A 462 8.40 -6.53 -25.91
N VAL A 463 8.47 -6.05 -27.14
CA VAL A 463 7.28 -5.63 -27.88
C VAL A 463 6.46 -6.87 -28.23
N VAL A 464 5.37 -7.07 -27.50
CA VAL A 464 4.42 -8.15 -27.76
C VAL A 464 3.63 -7.83 -29.03
N GLN A 465 3.47 -8.84 -29.91
CA GLN A 465 2.56 -8.78 -31.05
C GLN A 465 1.27 -9.51 -30.67
N PRO A 466 0.19 -8.81 -30.29
CA PRO A 466 -0.95 -9.42 -29.63
C PRO A 466 -1.64 -10.51 -30.46
N GLN A 467 -1.82 -10.30 -31.77
CA GLN A 467 -2.46 -11.30 -32.68
C GLN A 467 -1.60 -12.57 -32.86
N GLN A 468 -0.27 -12.41 -32.93
CA GLN A 468 0.63 -13.56 -33.01
C GLN A 468 0.60 -14.38 -31.73
N LEU A 469 0.50 -13.69 -30.58
CA LEU A 469 0.34 -14.35 -29.28
C LEU A 469 -0.98 -15.13 -29.24
N ALA A 470 -2.11 -14.50 -29.58
CA ALA A 470 -3.41 -15.16 -29.67
C ALA A 470 -3.39 -16.40 -30.61
N LYS A 471 -2.68 -16.30 -31.73
CA LYS A 471 -2.50 -17.42 -32.67
C LYS A 471 -1.70 -18.57 -32.07
N ARG A 472 -0.58 -18.25 -31.37
CA ARG A 472 0.26 -19.28 -30.70
C ARG A 472 -0.50 -20.00 -29.57
N LEU A 473 -1.28 -19.25 -28.80
CA LEU A 473 -2.08 -19.78 -27.70
C LEU A 473 -3.36 -20.45 -28.14
N GLN A 474 -3.73 -20.35 -29.45
CA GLN A 474 -5.00 -20.80 -29.99
C GLN A 474 -6.20 -20.30 -29.16
N ALA A 475 -6.16 -19.04 -28.75
CA ALA A 475 -7.13 -18.42 -27.86
C ALA A 475 -7.48 -17.01 -28.31
N THR A 476 -8.66 -16.52 -27.91
CA THR A 476 -8.99 -15.10 -27.95
C THR A 476 -8.61 -14.49 -26.61
N LEU A 477 -7.89 -13.36 -26.62
CA LEU A 477 -7.48 -12.66 -25.42
C LEU A 477 -8.42 -11.47 -25.17
N LEU A 478 -8.93 -11.33 -23.98
CA LEU A 478 -9.78 -10.21 -23.55
C LEU A 478 -9.00 -9.38 -22.52
N PHE A 479 -8.55 -8.20 -22.96
CA PHE A 479 -7.78 -7.29 -22.12
C PHE A 479 -8.70 -6.17 -21.61
N TYR A 480 -8.97 -6.17 -20.32
CA TYR A 480 -9.80 -5.17 -19.64
C TYR A 480 -8.93 -4.07 -19.04
N TRP A 481 -9.34 -2.82 -19.25
CA TRP A 481 -8.76 -1.64 -18.65
C TRP A 481 -9.89 -0.80 -18.06
N VAL A 482 -9.95 -0.67 -16.73
CA VAL A 482 -11.04 0.01 -16.04
C VAL A 482 -10.53 1.32 -15.46
N GLY A 483 -10.91 2.41 -16.08
CA GLY A 483 -10.58 3.78 -15.68
C GLY A 483 -11.75 4.48 -14.99
N GLN A 484 -11.49 5.69 -14.52
CA GLN A 484 -12.49 6.49 -13.82
C GLN A 484 -13.44 7.21 -14.75
N ASP A 485 -12.92 7.71 -15.84
CA ASP A 485 -13.69 8.48 -16.82
C ASP A 485 -14.04 7.59 -18.02
N HIS A 486 -13.10 6.77 -18.48
CA HIS A 486 -13.27 5.83 -19.57
C HIS A 486 -12.70 4.46 -19.24
N SER A 487 -13.32 3.43 -19.78
CA SER A 487 -12.85 2.05 -19.62
C SER A 487 -12.91 1.34 -20.99
N TYR A 488 -12.01 0.40 -21.18
CA TYR A 488 -11.83 -0.23 -22.47
C TYR A 488 -11.68 -1.74 -22.36
N LEU A 489 -12.21 -2.43 -23.37
CA LEU A 489 -11.98 -3.84 -23.64
C LEU A 489 -11.30 -3.99 -24.99
N TRP A 490 -10.10 -4.57 -25.04
CA TRP A 490 -9.49 -5.03 -26.26
C TRP A 490 -9.75 -6.53 -26.42
N ALA A 491 -10.49 -6.89 -27.49
CA ALA A 491 -10.62 -8.28 -27.92
C ALA A 491 -9.55 -8.58 -28.98
N ILE A 492 -8.66 -9.50 -28.67
CA ILE A 492 -7.49 -9.85 -29.47
C ILE A 492 -7.66 -11.28 -29.98
N THR A 493 -7.94 -11.40 -31.26
CA THR A 493 -8.05 -12.70 -31.96
C THR A 493 -6.76 -12.97 -32.75
N PRO A 494 -6.56 -14.19 -33.29
CA PRO A 494 -5.46 -14.48 -34.21
C PRO A 494 -5.41 -13.59 -35.45
N VAL A 495 -6.53 -12.93 -35.81
CA VAL A 495 -6.69 -12.16 -37.04
C VAL A 495 -6.70 -10.66 -36.83
N LYS A 496 -7.37 -10.20 -35.78
CA LYS A 496 -7.52 -8.77 -35.49
C LYS A 496 -7.54 -8.45 -34.01
N THR A 497 -7.17 -7.22 -33.68
CA THR A 497 -7.39 -6.60 -32.37
C THR A 497 -8.44 -5.51 -32.52
N GLN A 498 -9.47 -5.54 -31.69
CA GLN A 498 -10.55 -4.54 -31.71
C GLN A 498 -10.80 -4.03 -30.31
N ARG A 499 -10.91 -2.69 -30.15
CA ARG A 499 -11.24 -2.01 -28.91
C ARG A 499 -12.74 -1.76 -28.83
N PHE A 500 -13.26 -1.92 -27.64
CA PHE A 500 -14.63 -1.54 -27.27
C PHE A 500 -14.55 -0.62 -26.06
N GLU A 501 -15.50 0.30 -25.94
CA GLU A 501 -15.72 1.06 -24.73
C GLU A 501 -16.67 0.28 -23.82
N ILE A 502 -16.37 0.24 -22.54
CA ILE A 502 -17.17 -0.40 -21.49
C ILE A 502 -17.45 0.60 -20.37
N PRO A 503 -18.45 0.36 -19.49
CA PRO A 503 -18.75 1.29 -18.41
C PRO A 503 -17.54 1.53 -17.50
N LYS A 504 -17.49 2.72 -16.91
CA LYS A 504 -16.40 3.17 -16.04
C LYS A 504 -16.41 2.47 -14.67
N ALA A 505 -15.34 2.64 -13.92
CA ALA A 505 -15.13 2.01 -12.62
C ALA A 505 -16.30 2.24 -11.66
N SER A 506 -16.83 3.47 -11.57
CA SER A 506 -17.94 3.81 -10.67
C SER A 506 -19.24 3.04 -10.95
N ASP A 507 -19.42 2.54 -12.15
CA ASP A 507 -20.60 1.74 -12.55
C ASP A 507 -20.33 0.25 -12.37
N LEU A 508 -19.10 -0.20 -12.67
CA LEU A 508 -18.72 -1.62 -12.64
C LEU A 508 -18.42 -2.15 -11.24
N GLU A 509 -17.65 -1.43 -10.44
CA GLU A 509 -17.16 -1.91 -9.13
C GLU A 509 -18.29 -2.21 -8.14
N PRO A 510 -19.29 -1.32 -7.93
CA PRO A 510 -20.39 -1.61 -7.02
C PRO A 510 -21.25 -2.78 -7.49
N LEU A 511 -21.41 -2.91 -8.81
CA LEU A 511 -22.20 -4.00 -9.40
C LEU A 511 -21.48 -5.34 -9.24
N ALA A 512 -20.16 -5.38 -9.50
CA ALA A 512 -19.33 -6.56 -9.30
C ALA A 512 -19.29 -7.00 -7.83
N ALA A 513 -19.14 -6.05 -6.90
CA ALA A 513 -19.18 -6.32 -5.46
C ALA A 513 -20.53 -6.88 -5.02
N SER A 514 -21.65 -6.29 -5.49
CA SER A 514 -23.00 -6.77 -5.20
C SER A 514 -23.25 -8.17 -5.77
N TYR A 515 -22.69 -8.45 -6.96
CA TYR A 515 -22.78 -9.76 -7.60
C TYR A 515 -21.98 -10.82 -6.82
N SER A 516 -20.74 -10.52 -6.46
CA SER A 516 -19.91 -11.41 -5.64
C SER A 516 -20.61 -11.74 -4.31
N LYS A 517 -21.23 -10.75 -3.66
CA LYS A 517 -22.05 -10.99 -2.47
C LYS A 517 -23.21 -11.94 -2.73
N THR A 518 -23.89 -11.84 -3.86
CA THR A 518 -24.99 -12.77 -4.24
C THR A 518 -24.50 -14.22 -4.28
N ILE A 519 -23.28 -14.47 -4.79
CA ILE A 519 -22.67 -15.80 -4.82
C ILE A 519 -22.32 -16.26 -3.39
N HIS A 520 -21.69 -15.41 -2.57
CA HIS A 520 -21.34 -15.73 -1.17
C HIS A 520 -22.57 -15.97 -0.31
N ASP A 521 -23.68 -15.29 -0.58
CA ASP A 521 -24.99 -15.51 0.09
C ASP A 521 -25.66 -16.83 -0.39
N LEU A 522 -24.99 -17.66 -1.16
CA LEU A 522 -25.49 -18.94 -1.69
C LEU A 522 -26.76 -18.81 -2.54
N ARG A 523 -26.94 -17.66 -3.24
CA ARG A 523 -28.07 -17.44 -4.15
C ARG A 523 -27.72 -17.92 -5.57
N ASP A 524 -28.73 -18.37 -6.32
CA ASP A 524 -28.55 -18.66 -7.75
C ASP A 524 -28.71 -17.36 -8.56
N PRO A 525 -27.64 -16.87 -9.23
CA PRO A 525 -27.71 -15.65 -10.02
C PRO A 525 -28.62 -15.73 -11.25
N ARG A 526 -29.05 -16.92 -11.67
CA ARG A 526 -30.01 -17.10 -12.77
C ARG A 526 -31.46 -16.88 -12.34
N GLY A 527 -31.70 -16.90 -11.04
CA GLY A 527 -33.05 -16.84 -10.47
C GLY A 527 -33.80 -15.51 -10.72
N PRO A 528 -35.11 -15.50 -10.55
CA PRO A 528 -35.93 -14.29 -10.66
C PRO A 528 -35.48 -13.27 -9.60
N GLY A 529 -35.29 -12.01 -9.99
CA GLY A 529 -34.83 -10.93 -9.12
C GLY A 529 -33.30 -10.75 -9.05
N SER A 530 -32.50 -11.63 -9.67
CA SER A 530 -31.07 -11.49 -9.80
C SER A 530 -30.69 -10.97 -11.20
N ALA A 531 -30.42 -9.67 -11.32
CA ALA A 531 -30.08 -9.05 -12.62
C ALA A 531 -28.56 -8.82 -12.80
N GLN A 532 -27.81 -8.81 -11.70
CA GLN A 532 -26.42 -8.37 -11.70
C GLN A 532 -25.51 -9.19 -12.63
N GLY A 533 -25.65 -10.52 -12.63
CA GLY A 533 -24.84 -11.40 -13.49
C GLY A 533 -25.11 -11.18 -14.98
N ARG A 534 -26.39 -10.88 -15.35
CA ARG A 534 -26.78 -10.52 -16.73
C ARG A 534 -26.26 -9.13 -17.11
N GLN A 535 -26.39 -8.16 -16.21
CA GLN A 535 -25.89 -6.80 -16.45
C GLN A 535 -24.38 -6.80 -16.67
N LEU A 536 -23.63 -7.50 -15.82
CA LEU A 536 -22.18 -7.64 -15.96
C LEU A 536 -21.80 -8.34 -17.27
N TYR A 537 -22.53 -9.39 -17.68
CA TYR A 537 -22.30 -10.03 -18.96
C TYR A 537 -22.50 -9.04 -20.12
N THR A 538 -23.62 -8.31 -20.12
CA THR A 538 -23.90 -7.30 -21.16
C THR A 538 -22.86 -6.18 -21.19
N MET A 539 -22.34 -5.76 -20.03
CA MET A 539 -21.35 -4.69 -19.94
C MET A 539 -19.94 -5.15 -20.34
N LEU A 540 -19.55 -6.36 -19.93
CA LEU A 540 -18.15 -6.82 -20.02
C LEU A 540 -17.88 -7.80 -21.17
N VAL A 541 -18.88 -8.54 -21.64
CA VAL A 541 -18.70 -9.63 -22.61
C VAL A 541 -19.39 -9.35 -23.95
N GLU A 542 -20.66 -8.93 -23.91
CA GLU A 542 -21.50 -8.73 -25.10
C GLU A 542 -20.87 -7.78 -26.14
N PRO A 543 -20.15 -6.69 -25.78
CA PRO A 543 -19.52 -5.83 -26.77
C PRO A 543 -18.56 -6.58 -27.71
N ALA A 544 -17.88 -7.61 -27.22
CA ALA A 544 -16.94 -8.41 -27.99
C ALA A 544 -17.55 -9.72 -28.55
N GLN A 545 -18.81 -10.02 -28.28
CA GLN A 545 -19.42 -11.34 -28.52
C GLN A 545 -19.22 -11.86 -29.95
N GLN A 546 -19.28 -10.98 -30.96
CA GLN A 546 -19.09 -11.37 -32.38
C GLN A 546 -17.66 -11.87 -32.68
N LEU A 547 -16.70 -11.62 -31.77
CA LEU A 547 -15.30 -12.05 -31.90
C LEU A 547 -15.01 -13.31 -31.08
N LEU A 548 -15.95 -13.75 -30.26
CA LEU A 548 -15.77 -14.88 -29.35
C LEU A 548 -16.18 -16.16 -30.06
N PRO A 549 -15.28 -17.15 -30.20
CA PRO A 549 -15.63 -18.42 -30.82
C PRO A 549 -16.51 -19.23 -29.85
N LYS A 550 -17.54 -19.89 -30.41
CA LYS A 550 -18.35 -20.84 -29.62
C LYS A 550 -17.46 -22.01 -29.20
N ASP A 551 -17.60 -22.46 -27.95
CA ASP A 551 -16.75 -23.47 -27.31
C ASP A 551 -15.24 -23.11 -27.35
N GLY A 552 -14.92 -21.85 -27.61
CA GLY A 552 -13.55 -21.36 -27.73
C GLY A 552 -12.79 -21.22 -26.41
N ARG A 553 -11.48 -21.16 -26.55
CA ARG A 553 -10.58 -20.82 -25.41
C ARG A 553 -10.43 -19.32 -25.33
N LEU A 554 -10.70 -18.78 -24.15
CA LEU A 554 -10.52 -17.36 -23.83
C LEU A 554 -9.52 -17.20 -22.70
N ILE A 555 -8.64 -16.24 -22.83
CA ILE A 555 -7.72 -15.83 -21.77
C ILE A 555 -8.07 -14.40 -21.37
N LEU A 556 -8.47 -14.22 -20.11
CA LEU A 556 -8.85 -12.93 -19.55
C LEU A 556 -7.64 -12.25 -18.94
N LEU A 557 -7.35 -11.05 -19.40
CA LEU A 557 -6.40 -10.14 -18.74
C LEU A 557 -7.24 -9.12 -17.97
N VAL A 558 -7.65 -9.54 -16.77
CA VAL A 558 -8.63 -8.82 -15.96
C VAL A 558 -8.00 -7.59 -15.32
N ASP A 559 -8.74 -6.48 -15.29
CA ASP A 559 -8.33 -5.31 -14.53
C ASP A 559 -8.34 -5.61 -13.01
N PRO A 560 -7.39 -5.08 -12.22
CA PRO A 560 -7.35 -5.30 -10.78
C PRO A 560 -8.66 -5.02 -10.04
N SER A 561 -9.42 -4.01 -10.48
CA SER A 561 -10.73 -3.66 -9.91
C SER A 561 -11.80 -4.75 -10.08
N LEU A 562 -11.64 -5.62 -11.08
CA LEU A 562 -12.55 -6.74 -11.37
C LEU A 562 -11.97 -8.10 -10.97
N SER A 563 -10.81 -8.16 -10.32
CA SER A 563 -10.10 -9.41 -10.02
C SER A 563 -10.85 -10.36 -9.08
N ALA A 564 -11.74 -9.83 -8.24
CA ALA A 564 -12.62 -10.62 -7.38
C ALA A 564 -13.88 -11.16 -8.10
N LEU A 565 -14.11 -10.76 -9.36
CA LEU A 565 -15.25 -11.21 -10.15
C LEU A 565 -14.92 -12.55 -10.85
N ASN A 566 -15.70 -13.58 -10.57
CA ASN A 566 -15.61 -14.82 -11.33
C ASN A 566 -16.42 -14.71 -12.62
N PHE A 567 -15.75 -14.50 -13.74
CA PHE A 567 -16.37 -14.35 -15.06
C PHE A 567 -17.11 -15.61 -15.52
N GLU A 568 -16.72 -16.81 -15.08
CA GLU A 568 -17.36 -18.06 -15.43
C GLU A 568 -18.82 -18.11 -14.98
N THR A 569 -19.16 -17.38 -13.91
CA THR A 569 -20.48 -17.34 -13.30
C THR A 569 -21.40 -16.28 -13.89
N LEU A 570 -20.90 -15.43 -14.81
CA LEU A 570 -21.73 -14.44 -15.49
C LEU A 570 -22.88 -15.12 -16.22
N VAL A 571 -24.05 -14.47 -16.21
CA VAL A 571 -25.27 -15.07 -16.74
C VAL A 571 -25.51 -14.57 -18.17
N VAL A 572 -25.45 -15.47 -19.12
CA VAL A 572 -25.78 -15.18 -20.51
C VAL A 572 -27.28 -14.89 -20.62
N PRO A 573 -27.67 -13.68 -21.13
CA PRO A 573 -29.08 -13.31 -21.25
C PRO A 573 -29.76 -14.13 -22.38
N GLY A 574 -31.04 -14.39 -22.21
CA GLY A 574 -31.84 -15.09 -23.23
C GLY A 574 -33.07 -15.81 -22.64
N PRO A 575 -33.78 -16.59 -23.50
CA PRO A 575 -34.94 -17.37 -23.06
C PRO A 575 -34.59 -18.48 -22.05
N SER A 576 -33.36 -18.97 -22.11
CA SER A 576 -32.78 -19.98 -21.19
C SER A 576 -31.48 -19.43 -20.61
N PRO A 577 -31.54 -18.65 -19.53
CA PRO A 577 -30.33 -18.10 -18.91
C PRO A 577 -29.43 -19.22 -18.41
N HIS A 578 -28.14 -19.14 -18.74
CA HIS A 578 -27.12 -20.10 -18.34
C HIS A 578 -25.83 -19.39 -17.97
N PHE A 579 -24.88 -20.08 -17.37
CA PHE A 579 -23.59 -19.50 -16.99
C PHE A 579 -22.63 -19.46 -18.19
N TRP A 580 -21.81 -18.41 -18.27
CA TRP A 580 -20.89 -18.24 -19.40
C TRP A 580 -19.87 -19.37 -19.57
N ILE A 581 -19.49 -20.06 -18.48
CA ILE A 581 -18.65 -21.27 -18.56
C ILE A 581 -19.27 -22.37 -19.45
N GLU A 582 -20.58 -22.39 -19.63
CA GLU A 582 -21.25 -23.36 -20.49
C GLU A 582 -20.91 -23.14 -21.99
N ASP A 583 -20.61 -21.91 -22.38
CA ASP A 583 -20.30 -21.53 -23.77
C ASP A 583 -18.80 -21.51 -24.08
N VAL A 584 -17.90 -21.30 -23.07
CA VAL A 584 -16.48 -21.02 -23.33
C VAL A 584 -15.57 -21.68 -22.30
N THR A 585 -14.30 -21.86 -22.66
CA THR A 585 -13.24 -22.27 -21.72
C THR A 585 -12.44 -21.05 -21.30
N LEU A 586 -12.41 -20.76 -20.00
CA LEU A 586 -11.79 -19.58 -19.43
C LEU A 586 -10.51 -19.88 -18.67
N SER A 587 -9.54 -19.00 -18.77
CA SER A 587 -8.40 -18.88 -17.86
C SER A 587 -8.04 -17.41 -17.69
N SER A 588 -7.31 -17.07 -16.64
CA SER A 588 -6.87 -15.70 -16.35
C SER A 588 -5.36 -15.56 -16.50
N ALA A 589 -4.90 -14.40 -16.95
CA ALA A 589 -3.49 -14.05 -17.00
C ALA A 589 -3.29 -12.60 -16.57
N SER A 590 -2.09 -12.27 -16.06
CA SER A 590 -1.82 -10.92 -15.56
C SER A 590 -1.41 -9.95 -16.66
N SER A 591 -0.66 -10.41 -17.70
CA SER A 591 -0.21 -9.54 -18.81
C SER A 591 0.05 -10.30 -20.10
N LEU A 592 0.06 -9.58 -21.23
CA LEU A 592 0.42 -10.12 -22.54
C LEU A 592 1.91 -10.51 -22.59
N THR A 593 2.74 -9.72 -21.95
CA THR A 593 4.18 -9.95 -21.88
C THR A 593 4.51 -11.22 -21.11
N LEU A 594 3.84 -11.44 -19.98
CA LEU A 594 3.96 -12.67 -19.19
C LEU A 594 3.59 -13.90 -20.05
N LEU A 595 2.44 -13.87 -20.70
CA LEU A 595 2.00 -14.94 -21.61
C LEU A 595 3.02 -15.19 -22.74
N SER A 596 3.60 -14.12 -23.29
CA SER A 596 4.59 -14.24 -24.35
C SER A 596 5.88 -14.88 -23.87
N SER A 597 6.36 -14.50 -22.68
CA SER A 597 7.57 -15.04 -22.06
C SER A 597 7.43 -16.51 -21.68
N ALA A 598 6.28 -16.85 -21.18
CA ALA A 598 5.98 -18.19 -20.70
C ALA A 598 5.87 -19.23 -21.82
N VAL A 599 5.38 -18.83 -23.02
CA VAL A 599 5.40 -19.70 -24.21
C VAL A 599 6.82 -20.10 -24.62
N ALA A 600 7.82 -19.29 -24.27
CA ALA A 600 9.23 -19.55 -24.58
C ALA A 600 9.93 -20.44 -23.55
N ARG A 601 9.34 -20.67 -22.37
CA ARG A 601 9.96 -21.48 -21.31
C ARG A 601 9.82 -22.98 -21.60
N PRO A 602 10.87 -23.78 -21.30
CA PRO A 602 10.80 -25.23 -21.47
C PRO A 602 9.76 -25.81 -20.46
N ARG A 603 8.89 -26.69 -20.97
CA ARG A 603 7.97 -27.45 -20.15
C ARG A 603 8.63 -28.68 -19.56
N SER A 604 8.25 -29.05 -18.34
CA SER A 604 8.70 -30.33 -17.77
C SER A 604 8.16 -31.50 -18.62
N ARG A 605 9.03 -32.43 -18.97
CA ARG A 605 8.63 -33.67 -19.64
C ARG A 605 8.27 -34.79 -18.66
N GLU A 606 8.46 -34.52 -17.36
CA GLU A 606 8.16 -35.44 -16.31
C GLU A 606 6.67 -35.38 -15.94
N ASN A 607 6.08 -36.53 -15.63
CA ASN A 607 4.72 -36.62 -15.10
C ASN A 607 4.80 -37.13 -13.67
N ASN A 608 5.26 -36.23 -12.76
CA ASN A 608 5.47 -36.55 -11.36
C ASN A 608 4.75 -35.53 -10.46
N LEU A 609 4.28 -36.00 -9.30
CA LEU A 609 3.44 -35.25 -8.36
C LEU A 609 4.12 -35.13 -7.01
N LEU A 610 4.09 -33.93 -6.43
CA LEU A 610 4.25 -33.69 -5.01
C LEU A 610 2.87 -33.30 -4.42
N LEU A 611 2.33 -34.17 -3.57
CA LEU A 611 1.04 -33.99 -2.92
C LEU A 611 1.24 -33.66 -1.46
N VAL A 612 0.66 -32.57 -0.96
CA VAL A 612 0.87 -32.04 0.38
C VAL A 612 -0.48 -31.72 1.02
N GLY A 613 -0.82 -32.34 2.12
CA GLY A 613 -2.11 -32.02 2.74
C GLY A 613 -2.52 -32.91 3.91
N ASN A 614 -3.84 -32.93 4.17
CA ASN A 614 -4.44 -33.63 5.31
C ASN A 614 -3.66 -33.35 6.60
N THR A 615 -3.44 -32.08 6.89
CA THR A 615 -2.56 -31.60 7.96
C THR A 615 -3.15 -31.84 9.34
N GLU A 616 -2.26 -31.99 10.34
CA GLU A 616 -2.68 -31.99 11.74
C GLU A 616 -3.32 -30.63 12.09
N PRO A 617 -4.35 -30.60 12.95
CA PRO A 617 -4.94 -29.34 13.40
C PRO A 617 -3.91 -28.45 14.09
N VAL A 618 -3.93 -27.15 13.76
CA VAL A 618 -3.04 -26.14 14.35
C VAL A 618 -3.83 -24.87 14.69
N GLU A 619 -3.71 -24.40 15.93
CA GLU A 619 -4.38 -23.17 16.42
C GLU A 619 -5.87 -23.09 16.03
N ALA A 620 -6.26 -22.08 15.21
CA ALA A 620 -7.63 -21.87 14.75
C ALA A 620 -8.02 -22.71 13.52
N PHE A 621 -7.11 -23.57 13.01
CA PHE A 621 -7.32 -24.37 11.80
C PHE A 621 -7.61 -25.83 12.17
N PRO A 622 -8.88 -26.28 12.11
CA PRO A 622 -9.25 -27.68 12.40
C PRO A 622 -8.82 -28.60 11.26
N ALA A 623 -8.91 -29.91 11.50
CA ALA A 623 -8.73 -30.89 10.43
C ALA A 623 -9.82 -30.73 9.36
N LEU A 624 -9.46 -30.95 8.09
CA LEU A 624 -10.38 -30.97 6.95
C LEU A 624 -10.92 -32.41 6.79
N PRO A 625 -12.21 -32.68 7.03
CA PRO A 625 -12.75 -34.03 7.05
C PRO A 625 -12.59 -34.83 5.75
N LYS A 626 -12.53 -34.11 4.59
CA LYS A 626 -12.43 -34.71 3.28
C LYS A 626 -11.05 -34.62 2.62
N ALA A 627 -10.06 -34.06 3.32
CA ALA A 627 -8.71 -33.89 2.77
C ALA A 627 -8.08 -35.24 2.36
N SER A 628 -8.17 -36.25 3.20
CA SER A 628 -7.65 -37.59 2.87
C SER A 628 -8.36 -38.19 1.65
N GLU A 629 -9.66 -38.00 1.51
CA GLU A 629 -10.42 -38.47 0.35
C GLU A 629 -9.94 -37.80 -0.96
N GLU A 630 -9.75 -36.48 -0.93
CA GLU A 630 -9.23 -35.74 -2.07
C GLU A 630 -7.82 -36.19 -2.43
N MET A 631 -6.94 -36.33 -1.46
CA MET A 631 -5.56 -36.78 -1.67
C MET A 631 -5.52 -38.17 -2.32
N HIS A 632 -6.27 -39.12 -1.79
CA HIS A 632 -6.33 -40.46 -2.36
C HIS A 632 -6.83 -40.51 -3.80
N ARG A 633 -7.83 -39.69 -4.13
CA ARG A 633 -8.33 -39.60 -5.50
C ARG A 633 -7.26 -39.04 -6.45
N VAL A 634 -6.61 -37.91 -6.06
CA VAL A 634 -5.57 -37.26 -6.87
C VAL A 634 -4.36 -38.19 -7.06
N GLU A 635 -3.87 -38.82 -5.98
CA GLU A 635 -2.71 -39.69 -6.07
C GLU A 635 -2.93 -40.89 -6.98
N SER A 636 -4.18 -41.36 -7.15
CA SER A 636 -4.53 -42.52 -7.99
C SER A 636 -4.20 -42.31 -9.45
N PHE A 637 -4.12 -41.09 -9.92
CA PHE A 637 -3.78 -40.73 -11.32
C PHE A 637 -2.26 -40.76 -11.59
N PHE A 638 -1.43 -40.95 -10.56
CA PHE A 638 0.03 -40.95 -10.70
C PHE A 638 0.62 -42.27 -10.20
N PRO A 639 1.51 -42.91 -10.98
CA PRO A 639 2.19 -44.13 -10.51
C PRO A 639 2.97 -43.89 -9.22
N ALA A 640 3.03 -44.90 -8.31
CA ALA A 640 3.71 -44.76 -7.02
C ALA A 640 5.18 -44.31 -7.14
N ALA A 641 5.88 -44.75 -8.20
CA ALA A 641 7.26 -44.33 -8.47
C ALA A 641 7.43 -42.87 -8.95
N LYS A 642 6.31 -42.19 -9.25
CA LYS A 642 6.28 -40.81 -9.79
C LYS A 642 5.54 -39.85 -8.86
N ARG A 643 5.33 -40.21 -7.62
CA ARG A 643 4.67 -39.35 -6.64
C ARG A 643 5.40 -39.34 -5.31
N ALA A 644 5.40 -38.19 -4.66
CA ALA A 644 5.75 -38.01 -3.28
C ALA A 644 4.55 -37.43 -2.53
N VAL A 645 4.28 -37.96 -1.34
CA VAL A 645 3.13 -37.56 -0.52
C VAL A 645 3.64 -37.10 0.83
N LEU A 646 3.31 -35.89 1.21
CA LEU A 646 3.51 -35.31 2.53
C LEU A 646 2.14 -35.15 3.20
N GLU A 647 1.83 -36.07 4.13
CA GLU A 647 0.52 -36.15 4.77
C GLU A 647 0.64 -36.13 6.30
N GLY A 648 -0.39 -35.60 6.95
CA GLY A 648 -0.46 -35.53 8.41
C GLY A 648 0.74 -34.80 9.00
N LYS A 649 1.41 -35.41 10.00
CA LYS A 649 2.60 -34.82 10.66
C LYS A 649 3.78 -34.55 9.73
N GLN A 650 3.82 -35.16 8.55
CA GLN A 650 4.89 -34.96 7.59
C GLN A 650 4.63 -33.74 6.68
N ALA A 651 3.40 -33.28 6.59
CA ALA A 651 3.02 -32.11 5.78
C ALA A 651 3.43 -30.79 6.48
N THR A 652 4.73 -30.56 6.64
CA THR A 652 5.27 -29.34 7.28
C THR A 652 5.94 -28.40 6.28
N PRO A 653 6.07 -27.09 6.57
CA PRO A 653 6.78 -26.15 5.70
C PRO A 653 8.20 -26.62 5.38
N GLN A 654 8.93 -27.09 6.40
CA GLN A 654 10.29 -27.57 6.23
C GLN A 654 10.36 -28.83 5.34
N ALA A 655 9.43 -29.78 5.50
CA ALA A 655 9.39 -30.97 4.67
C ALA A 655 9.08 -30.65 3.21
N PHE A 656 8.16 -29.70 2.95
CA PHE A 656 7.89 -29.21 1.60
C PHE A 656 9.15 -28.61 0.96
N LEU A 657 9.82 -27.70 1.63
CA LEU A 657 11.04 -27.07 1.10
C LEU A 657 12.17 -28.10 0.89
N SER A 658 12.30 -29.07 1.78
CA SER A 658 13.32 -30.14 1.68
C SER A 658 12.99 -31.22 0.65
N SER A 659 11.76 -31.28 0.14
CA SER A 659 11.35 -32.25 -0.87
C SER A 659 11.81 -31.92 -2.30
N HIS A 660 12.53 -30.81 -2.49
CA HIS A 660 12.95 -30.32 -3.79
C HIS A 660 11.78 -30.10 -4.75
N PRO A 661 10.83 -29.17 -4.43
CA PRO A 661 9.61 -28.94 -5.20
C PRO A 661 9.87 -28.57 -6.67
N GLU A 662 11.06 -28.02 -6.98
CA GLU A 662 11.50 -27.69 -8.35
C GLU A 662 11.59 -28.90 -9.28
N ARG A 663 11.60 -30.13 -8.76
CA ARG A 663 11.72 -31.38 -9.54
C ARG A 663 10.37 -31.95 -9.99
N TYR A 664 9.26 -31.40 -9.47
CA TYR A 664 7.93 -31.94 -9.74
C TYR A 664 7.20 -31.09 -10.80
N ALA A 665 6.57 -31.81 -11.75
CA ALA A 665 5.73 -31.17 -12.73
C ALA A 665 4.37 -30.75 -12.16
N TYR A 666 3.88 -31.46 -11.15
CA TYR A 666 2.61 -31.21 -10.49
C TYR A 666 2.82 -31.04 -9.00
N LEU A 667 2.30 -29.94 -8.45
CA LEU A 667 2.24 -29.66 -7.01
C LEU A 667 0.75 -29.56 -6.66
N HIS A 668 0.32 -30.28 -5.61
CA HIS A 668 -1.07 -30.20 -5.17
C HIS A 668 -1.15 -30.10 -3.66
N PHE A 669 -1.83 -29.04 -3.18
CA PHE A 669 -2.04 -28.75 -1.77
C PHE A 669 -3.51 -29.01 -1.40
N VAL A 670 -3.76 -29.78 -0.32
CA VAL A 670 -5.08 -30.04 0.26
C VAL A 670 -5.05 -29.62 1.72
N THR A 671 -5.34 -28.34 1.99
CA THR A 671 -5.12 -27.78 3.32
C THR A 671 -5.90 -26.47 3.49
N HIS A 672 -5.76 -25.82 4.65
CA HIS A 672 -6.23 -24.45 4.81
C HIS A 672 -5.30 -23.43 4.14
N GLY A 673 -5.86 -22.32 3.71
CA GLY A 673 -5.14 -21.13 3.23
C GLY A 673 -5.54 -19.89 4.01
N THR A 674 -4.65 -18.93 4.08
CA THR A 674 -4.96 -17.59 4.61
C THR A 674 -4.49 -16.53 3.63
N ALA A 675 -5.33 -15.53 3.40
CA ALA A 675 -4.94 -14.35 2.64
C ALA A 675 -4.73 -13.16 3.58
N SER A 676 -3.61 -12.48 3.43
CA SER A 676 -3.29 -11.27 4.18
C SER A 676 -3.56 -10.04 3.30
N ILE A 677 -4.55 -9.22 3.70
CA ILE A 677 -4.88 -7.98 2.98
C ILE A 677 -3.81 -6.91 3.23
N MET A 678 -3.29 -6.82 4.45
CA MET A 678 -2.32 -5.80 4.85
C MET A 678 -0.92 -6.08 4.29
N ARG A 679 -0.53 -7.34 4.24
CA ARG A 679 0.78 -7.81 3.76
C ARG A 679 0.59 -9.04 2.88
N PRO A 680 0.27 -8.89 1.59
CA PRO A 680 -0.12 -10.01 0.73
C PRO A 680 0.92 -11.13 0.63
N LEU A 681 2.20 -10.82 0.77
CA LEU A 681 3.26 -11.83 0.84
C LEU A 681 3.29 -12.62 2.16
N ASP A 682 2.48 -12.24 3.16
CA ASP A 682 2.18 -13.00 4.37
C ASP A 682 0.97 -13.95 4.19
N SER A 683 0.36 -13.99 3.02
CA SER A 683 -0.59 -15.06 2.67
C SER A 683 0.12 -16.40 2.75
N ALA A 684 -0.54 -17.43 3.28
CA ALA A 684 0.13 -18.68 3.58
C ALA A 684 -0.75 -19.92 3.35
N VAL A 685 -0.11 -20.99 2.95
CA VAL A 685 -0.63 -22.35 3.08
C VAL A 685 -0.40 -22.81 4.52
N ILE A 686 -1.43 -23.35 5.17
CA ILE A 686 -1.37 -23.81 6.55
C ILE A 686 -1.01 -25.29 6.57
N LEU A 687 0.14 -25.61 7.11
CA LEU A 687 0.68 -26.95 7.19
C LEU A 687 0.77 -27.42 8.64
N SER A 688 1.19 -28.67 8.84
CA SER A 688 1.41 -29.21 10.18
C SER A 688 2.60 -28.54 10.85
N LYS A 689 2.57 -28.45 12.16
CA LYS A 689 3.57 -27.73 12.95
C LYS A 689 4.92 -28.44 12.93
N SER A 690 5.99 -27.67 12.67
CA SER A 690 7.38 -28.08 12.81
C SER A 690 8.12 -27.03 13.64
N GLY A 691 8.46 -27.34 14.88
CA GLY A 691 8.88 -26.33 15.85
C GLY A 691 7.76 -25.30 16.09
N ASP A 692 8.06 -24.02 15.87
CA ASP A 692 7.07 -22.94 15.98
C ASP A 692 6.45 -22.55 14.62
N SER A 693 6.89 -23.15 13.51
CA SER A 693 6.42 -22.84 12.17
C SER A 693 5.38 -23.86 11.69
N TYR A 694 4.26 -23.34 11.15
CA TYR A 694 3.21 -24.13 10.50
C TYR A 694 2.68 -23.43 9.23
N LYS A 695 3.23 -22.28 8.88
CA LYS A 695 2.85 -21.47 7.70
C LYS A 695 3.92 -21.53 6.63
N LEU A 696 3.53 -21.89 5.42
CA LEU A 696 4.34 -21.69 4.22
C LEU A 696 3.86 -20.38 3.57
N TYR A 697 4.61 -19.32 3.76
CA TYR A 697 4.23 -17.99 3.28
C TYR A 697 4.49 -17.81 1.77
N ALA A 698 3.73 -16.95 1.14
CA ALA A 698 3.96 -16.55 -0.24
C ALA A 698 5.40 -16.04 -0.46
N ARG A 699 5.96 -15.27 0.50
CA ARG A 699 7.36 -14.81 0.45
C ARG A 699 8.40 -15.93 0.45
N ASP A 700 8.11 -17.07 1.12
CA ASP A 700 9.00 -18.21 1.15
C ASP A 700 9.00 -18.92 -0.21
N ILE A 701 7.83 -18.99 -0.86
CA ILE A 701 7.68 -19.58 -2.20
C ILE A 701 8.49 -18.78 -3.22
N LEU A 702 8.52 -17.44 -3.13
CA LEU A 702 9.29 -16.58 -4.03
C LEU A 702 10.79 -16.89 -4.07
N GLN A 703 11.33 -17.43 -2.98
CA GLN A 703 12.76 -17.75 -2.87
C GLN A 703 13.13 -19.11 -3.48
N HIS A 704 12.14 -19.88 -3.94
CA HIS A 704 12.34 -21.24 -4.44
C HIS A 704 11.87 -21.36 -5.90
N PRO A 705 12.79 -21.24 -6.89
CA PRO A 705 12.43 -21.37 -8.29
C PRO A 705 11.75 -22.71 -8.59
N LEU A 706 10.68 -22.68 -9.38
CA LEU A 706 9.90 -23.85 -9.77
C LEU A 706 9.93 -24.07 -11.29
N SER A 707 9.67 -25.32 -11.71
CA SER A 707 9.47 -25.68 -13.12
C SER A 707 8.16 -26.47 -13.29
N ALA A 708 7.18 -26.24 -12.41
CA ALA A 708 5.94 -26.94 -12.37
C ALA A 708 5.02 -26.57 -13.55
N GLU A 709 4.46 -27.57 -14.22
CA GLU A 709 3.41 -27.38 -15.24
C GLU A 709 2.12 -26.86 -14.59
N LEU A 710 1.85 -27.33 -13.37
CA LEU A 710 0.64 -27.00 -12.64
C LEU A 710 0.87 -27.04 -11.14
N VAL A 711 0.44 -25.99 -10.47
CA VAL A 711 0.26 -25.95 -9.01
C VAL A 711 -1.23 -25.86 -8.71
N THR A 712 -1.77 -26.77 -7.93
CA THR A 712 -3.16 -26.73 -7.47
C THR A 712 -3.19 -26.42 -5.98
N ILE A 713 -3.91 -25.35 -5.61
CA ILE A 713 -4.08 -24.91 -4.23
C ILE A 713 -5.55 -25.16 -3.85
N SER A 714 -5.85 -26.39 -3.39
CA SER A 714 -7.15 -26.74 -2.83
C SER A 714 -7.22 -26.23 -1.39
N ALA A 715 -7.35 -24.92 -1.25
CA ALA A 715 -7.39 -24.20 0.01
C ALA A 715 -8.22 -22.92 -0.16
N CYS A 716 -8.78 -22.40 0.94
CA CYS A 716 -9.51 -21.12 0.91
C CYS A 716 -8.60 -19.97 0.49
N GLU A 717 -9.14 -19.02 -0.31
CA GLU A 717 -8.44 -17.81 -0.74
C GLU A 717 -7.05 -18.05 -1.39
N GLY A 718 -6.86 -19.21 -2.00
CA GLY A 718 -5.60 -19.58 -2.67
C GLY A 718 -5.23 -18.66 -3.84
N ALA A 719 -6.20 -17.94 -4.41
CA ALA A 719 -5.97 -16.96 -5.47
C ALA A 719 -5.27 -15.69 -4.96
N GLY A 720 -5.61 -15.24 -3.76
CA GLY A 720 -5.04 -14.04 -3.12
C GLY A 720 -6.08 -13.19 -2.40
N GLY A 721 -5.62 -12.29 -1.53
CA GLY A 721 -6.48 -11.46 -0.67
C GLY A 721 -6.58 -9.99 -1.09
N ARG A 722 -5.67 -9.48 -1.93
CA ARG A 722 -5.64 -8.07 -2.33
C ARG A 722 -5.18 -7.90 -3.77
N ALA A 723 -5.89 -7.05 -4.51
CA ALA A 723 -5.50 -6.63 -5.83
C ALA A 723 -4.67 -5.35 -5.79
N TYR A 724 -3.61 -5.31 -6.59
CA TYR A 724 -2.75 -4.13 -6.76
C TYR A 724 -2.80 -3.66 -8.20
N SER A 725 -2.78 -2.34 -8.39
CA SER A 725 -2.74 -1.73 -9.71
C SER A 725 -1.53 -2.27 -10.50
N GLY A 726 -1.79 -2.81 -11.68
CA GLY A 726 -0.79 -3.37 -12.57
C GLY A 726 -0.35 -4.82 -12.27
N GLU A 727 -0.42 -5.31 -11.03
CA GLU A 727 0.01 -6.68 -10.69
C GLU A 727 -1.16 -7.68 -10.58
N GLY A 728 -2.37 -7.19 -10.36
CA GLY A 728 -3.55 -8.03 -10.17
C GLY A 728 -3.70 -8.55 -8.73
N LEU A 729 -4.34 -9.70 -8.59
CA LEU A 729 -4.59 -10.32 -7.29
C LEU A 729 -3.31 -10.96 -6.75
N ILE A 730 -2.79 -10.44 -5.64
CA ILE A 730 -1.57 -10.92 -5.00
C ILE A 730 -1.90 -11.90 -3.88
N GLY A 731 -1.19 -13.02 -3.88
CA GLY A 731 -1.32 -14.08 -2.88
C GLY A 731 -0.56 -15.32 -3.32
N LEU A 732 -1.06 -16.49 -2.94
CA LEU A 732 -0.38 -17.77 -3.20
C LEU A 732 -0.27 -18.07 -4.70
N SER A 733 -1.36 -17.88 -5.49
CA SER A 733 -1.32 -18.13 -6.93
C SER A 733 -0.29 -17.25 -7.64
N TRP A 734 -0.23 -15.96 -7.27
CA TRP A 734 0.77 -15.04 -7.79
C TRP A 734 2.19 -15.48 -7.42
N ALA A 735 2.40 -15.89 -6.16
CA ALA A 735 3.72 -16.32 -5.69
C ALA A 735 4.23 -17.57 -6.44
N PHE A 736 3.37 -18.55 -6.69
CA PHE A 736 3.74 -19.73 -7.47
C PHE A 736 4.03 -19.40 -8.94
N LEU A 737 3.26 -18.50 -9.57
CA LEU A 737 3.55 -18.01 -10.93
C LEU A 737 4.89 -17.28 -10.98
N HIS A 738 5.18 -16.40 -10.00
CA HIS A 738 6.45 -15.69 -9.87
C HIS A 738 7.62 -16.66 -9.69
N ALA A 739 7.45 -17.71 -8.88
CA ALA A 739 8.44 -18.75 -8.68
C ALA A 739 8.71 -19.60 -9.93
N GLY A 740 7.86 -19.53 -10.95
CA GLY A 740 8.09 -20.20 -12.24
C GLY A 740 7.06 -21.24 -12.66
N ALA A 741 5.99 -21.45 -11.88
CA ALA A 741 4.90 -22.34 -12.32
C ALA A 741 4.26 -21.83 -13.63
N HIS A 742 3.94 -22.75 -14.55
CA HIS A 742 3.27 -22.41 -15.80
C HIS A 742 1.78 -22.11 -15.58
N ASN A 743 1.14 -22.86 -14.72
CA ASN A 743 -0.28 -22.72 -14.41
C ASN A 743 -0.49 -22.88 -12.91
N VAL A 744 -1.47 -22.14 -12.35
CA VAL A 744 -1.89 -22.27 -10.98
C VAL A 744 -3.41 -22.34 -10.90
N VAL A 745 -3.96 -23.37 -10.27
CA VAL A 745 -5.37 -23.42 -9.86
C VAL A 745 -5.46 -22.94 -8.42
N GLY A 746 -6.17 -21.84 -8.18
CA GLY A 746 -6.39 -21.28 -6.85
C GLY A 746 -7.85 -20.88 -6.65
N ALA A 747 -8.31 -20.83 -5.41
CA ALA A 747 -9.69 -20.49 -5.09
C ALA A 747 -9.85 -19.00 -4.78
N LEU A 748 -10.90 -18.38 -5.34
CA LEU A 748 -11.26 -16.98 -5.10
C LEU A 748 -11.95 -16.77 -3.72
N TRP A 749 -12.58 -17.81 -3.19
CA TRP A 749 -13.26 -17.79 -1.91
C TRP A 749 -13.15 -19.13 -1.20
N GLU A 750 -13.83 -19.27 -0.07
CA GLU A 750 -13.83 -20.48 0.74
C GLU A 750 -14.27 -21.70 -0.07
N VAL A 751 -13.46 -22.74 -0.03
CA VAL A 751 -13.71 -24.01 -0.74
C VAL A 751 -14.55 -24.91 0.14
N ASN A 752 -15.66 -25.42 -0.41
CA ASN A 752 -16.48 -26.41 0.29
C ASN A 752 -15.81 -27.80 0.29
N ASP A 753 -15.56 -28.32 1.48
CA ASP A 753 -14.83 -29.56 1.70
C ASP A 753 -15.50 -30.82 1.04
N SER A 754 -16.83 -30.77 0.78
CA SER A 754 -17.52 -31.88 0.11
C SER A 754 -17.52 -31.75 -1.42
N ALA A 755 -17.34 -30.54 -1.97
CA ALA A 755 -17.33 -30.30 -3.42
C ALA A 755 -15.93 -30.47 -4.02
N ALA A 756 -14.88 -30.07 -3.28
CA ALA A 756 -13.49 -30.07 -3.76
C ALA A 756 -13.02 -31.46 -4.24
N PRO A 757 -13.21 -32.57 -3.51
CA PRO A 757 -12.76 -33.89 -3.97
C PRO A 757 -13.41 -34.33 -5.28
N GLN A 758 -14.68 -33.94 -5.54
CA GLN A 758 -15.38 -34.28 -6.77
C GLN A 758 -14.84 -33.48 -7.98
N ILE A 759 -14.57 -32.19 -7.76
CA ILE A 759 -13.99 -31.33 -8.79
C ILE A 759 -12.57 -31.82 -9.14
N MET A 760 -11.74 -32.11 -8.13
CA MET A 760 -10.35 -32.51 -8.34
C MET A 760 -10.23 -33.91 -8.95
N ASP A 761 -11.08 -34.84 -8.56
CA ASP A 761 -11.16 -36.19 -9.17
C ASP A 761 -11.43 -36.07 -10.70
N THR A 762 -12.48 -35.34 -11.06
CA THR A 762 -12.82 -35.13 -12.49
C THR A 762 -11.73 -34.35 -13.21
N PHE A 763 -11.16 -33.32 -12.58
CA PHE A 763 -10.10 -32.50 -13.14
C PHE A 763 -8.86 -33.35 -13.50
N TYR A 764 -8.33 -34.11 -12.59
CA TYR A 764 -7.16 -34.94 -12.83
C TYR A 764 -7.48 -36.15 -13.75
N SER A 765 -8.69 -36.69 -13.70
CA SER A 765 -9.17 -37.68 -14.66
C SER A 765 -9.12 -37.14 -16.09
N GLU A 766 -9.61 -35.94 -16.35
CA GLU A 766 -9.60 -35.33 -17.67
C GLU A 766 -8.17 -34.96 -18.13
N MET A 767 -7.32 -34.51 -17.21
CA MET A 767 -5.90 -34.26 -17.50
C MET A 767 -5.17 -35.57 -17.87
N SER A 768 -5.44 -36.67 -17.17
CA SER A 768 -4.85 -37.99 -17.47
C SER A 768 -5.24 -38.50 -18.87
N LYS A 769 -6.39 -38.05 -19.44
CA LYS A 769 -6.84 -38.31 -20.81
C LYS A 769 -6.22 -37.33 -21.84
N GLY A 770 -5.34 -36.43 -21.40
CA GLY A 770 -4.61 -35.49 -22.27
C GLY A 770 -5.28 -34.13 -22.51
N LYS A 771 -6.35 -33.78 -21.77
CA LYS A 771 -6.90 -32.42 -21.82
C LYS A 771 -5.94 -31.44 -21.16
N ASP A 772 -5.89 -30.24 -21.70
CA ASP A 772 -5.17 -29.12 -21.05
C ASP A 772 -5.88 -28.68 -19.73
N PRO A 773 -5.16 -28.03 -18.80
CA PRO A 773 -5.72 -27.68 -17.49
C PRO A 773 -7.01 -26.83 -17.56
N ALA A 774 -7.15 -25.91 -18.52
CA ALA A 774 -8.34 -25.08 -18.64
C ALA A 774 -9.56 -25.91 -19.05
N SER A 775 -9.41 -26.75 -20.07
CA SER A 775 -10.47 -27.64 -20.55
C SER A 775 -10.85 -28.70 -19.53
N ALA A 776 -9.87 -29.23 -18.78
CA ALA A 776 -10.10 -30.19 -17.72
C ALA A 776 -10.88 -29.57 -16.55
N LEU A 777 -10.50 -28.36 -16.11
CA LEU A 777 -11.18 -27.64 -15.03
C LEU A 777 -12.62 -27.27 -15.41
N ARG A 778 -12.83 -26.75 -16.64
CA ARG A 778 -14.19 -26.51 -17.18
C ARG A 778 -15.05 -27.78 -17.10
N THR A 779 -14.51 -28.89 -17.57
CA THR A 779 -15.25 -30.18 -17.57
C THR A 779 -15.62 -30.59 -16.14
N ALA A 780 -14.71 -30.46 -15.19
CA ALA A 780 -14.96 -30.79 -13.80
C ALA A 780 -16.07 -29.93 -13.16
N LYS A 781 -16.05 -28.63 -13.44
CA LYS A 781 -17.07 -27.68 -12.96
C LYS A 781 -18.44 -27.95 -13.59
N LEU A 782 -18.49 -28.20 -14.90
CA LEU A 782 -19.73 -28.54 -15.61
C LEU A 782 -20.30 -29.88 -15.16
N ALA A 783 -19.45 -30.88 -14.86
CA ALA A 783 -19.88 -32.15 -14.31
C ALA A 783 -20.63 -31.97 -12.98
N LEU A 784 -20.13 -31.08 -12.08
CA LEU A 784 -20.81 -30.78 -10.83
C LEU A 784 -22.09 -29.95 -11.03
N LEU A 785 -22.05 -28.95 -11.91
CA LEU A 785 -23.18 -28.07 -12.23
C LEU A 785 -24.37 -28.86 -12.82
N HIS A 786 -24.10 -29.83 -13.70
CA HIS A 786 -25.12 -30.61 -14.43
C HIS A 786 -25.42 -31.98 -13.80
N ASN A 787 -24.77 -32.32 -12.68
CA ASN A 787 -25.04 -33.60 -12.01
C ASN A 787 -26.48 -33.64 -11.51
N GLN A 788 -27.25 -34.63 -12.06
CA GLN A 788 -28.66 -34.79 -11.70
C GLN A 788 -28.87 -35.40 -10.33
N ASP A 789 -27.90 -36.20 -9.86
CA ASP A 789 -27.91 -36.92 -8.58
C ASP A 789 -27.34 -36.07 -7.44
N ALA A 790 -26.65 -34.94 -7.76
CA ALA A 790 -26.15 -34.03 -6.73
C ALA A 790 -27.28 -33.22 -6.06
N ASP A 791 -27.12 -32.98 -4.78
CA ASP A 791 -27.98 -32.01 -4.07
C ASP A 791 -28.02 -30.69 -4.85
N ILE A 792 -29.21 -30.09 -4.94
CA ILE A 792 -29.46 -28.83 -5.66
C ILE A 792 -28.53 -27.71 -5.19
N VAL A 793 -28.02 -27.82 -3.97
CA VAL A 793 -27.08 -26.88 -3.37
C VAL A 793 -25.78 -26.82 -4.17
N PHE A 794 -25.26 -27.94 -4.68
CA PHE A 794 -24.00 -27.99 -5.44
C PHE A 794 -24.11 -27.35 -6.83
N LYS A 795 -25.30 -27.07 -7.33
CA LYS A 795 -25.53 -26.35 -8.61
C LYS A 795 -25.35 -24.84 -8.47
N LYS A 796 -25.21 -24.32 -7.23
CA LYS A 796 -24.95 -22.90 -7.01
C LYS A 796 -23.48 -22.56 -7.24
N PRO A 797 -23.15 -21.39 -7.82
CA PRO A 797 -21.78 -21.03 -8.15
C PRO A 797 -20.79 -21.10 -6.99
N PHE A 798 -21.23 -20.86 -5.77
CA PHE A 798 -20.38 -20.97 -4.57
C PHE A 798 -19.64 -22.31 -4.49
N TYR A 799 -20.26 -23.39 -4.90
CA TYR A 799 -19.73 -24.76 -4.77
C TYR A 799 -18.86 -25.20 -5.94
N TRP A 800 -19.23 -24.87 -7.19
CA TRP A 800 -18.52 -25.34 -8.38
C TRP A 800 -17.52 -24.34 -8.94
N ALA A 801 -17.63 -23.05 -8.60
CA ALA A 801 -16.88 -21.98 -9.22
C ALA A 801 -15.73 -21.37 -8.38
N PRO A 802 -15.36 -21.85 -7.16
CA PRO A 802 -14.30 -21.19 -6.40
C PRO A 802 -12.95 -21.26 -7.11
N PHE A 803 -12.62 -22.36 -7.72
CA PHE A 803 -11.34 -22.57 -8.38
C PHE A 803 -11.24 -21.78 -9.69
N GLN A 804 -10.12 -21.11 -9.89
CA GLN A 804 -9.79 -20.44 -11.14
C GLN A 804 -8.42 -20.87 -11.64
N LEU A 805 -8.25 -20.93 -12.94
CA LEU A 805 -6.97 -21.18 -13.58
C LEU A 805 -6.28 -19.87 -13.93
N TYR A 806 -5.14 -19.65 -13.29
CA TYR A 806 -4.20 -18.58 -13.59
C TYR A 806 -3.09 -19.15 -14.46
N THR A 807 -2.93 -18.60 -15.66
CA THR A 807 -1.91 -19.07 -16.61
C THR A 807 -0.80 -18.04 -16.75
N GLY A 808 0.42 -18.49 -16.56
CA GLY A 808 1.63 -17.75 -16.90
C GLY A 808 2.12 -18.09 -18.31
N SER A 809 1.50 -19.13 -18.92
CA SER A 809 1.92 -19.59 -20.27
C SER A 809 0.76 -19.98 -21.13
#